data_e681a23b4d63d84366c4ef6ce93ff824
#
_entry.id   e681a23b4d63d84366c4ef6ce93ff824
#
_cell.length_a   1.000
_cell.length_b   1.000
_cell.length_c   1.000
_cell.angle_alpha   90.00
_cell.angle_beta   90.00
_cell.angle_gamma   90.00
#
_symmetry.space_group_name_H-M   'P 1'
#
loop_
_entity.id
_entity.type
_entity.pdbx_description
1 polymer ?
#
loop_
_entity_poly.entity_id
_entity_poly.type
_entity_poly.pdbx_seq_one_letter_code
_entity_poly.pdbx_strand_id
1 'polypeptide(L)'
;IEAPVIVTRVWMWKATSNAPAESARAINLLRRYGSEKTMLAACNSQREYPSLIGVFFNLSYPLDGAETRTIFYRVTGKLYDSARADALNAFAFDGRSTELDETGELRGRNQPDLSLSSSRIDGSFDPDAALGYLEWTMVFKNTASFQQEARAQLALPPGGVVSRLTLWVNGEEREAAFAERGKAEGAYDSVVRTRRDPVLVTTQGGDVVNVQCFPVQPNGEMKIRLGVTAPMQIEMINANASGASHNEARSGAWMRLPYFIERNFRVDDNVAHSVWIESKQPLESSSNNLKPEHPSTNLFAVRGALSRVEMAKAFPAVRAVRSALVTQAWTRDPFGKNGEVITQRIEPKSSTTPMRAVFVIDGSAPMRDQAASIAGALAGMPERGEFALVVASDEVVELAPMRAASSANAAEAAAALKRFDFRGGQDNLPALTRAWEIASKNPDSVIVWIHEPVPMLFNSTDELRRRWERRPSSAHLFDLQTRRGANLITENLSGVAAINRVTRMGDASEELRRLFSRFGGGSRQFTVTRAKLPGMPQGTSSDSKETSKHLARLWASGEVTKLLLLGDKQSSDAAMKLATNYQLVTPLTGAVALETQEQYQRAGLEPVKSGTVPTIPEPEEWLLMFSALLVLSWILFRRRFACGAV
;
A
#
# COMPACT_ATOMS: atom_id res chain seq x y z
N ILE A 1 4.37 22.72 42.52
CA ILE A 1 4.95 21.99 41.35
C ILE A 1 4.30 20.59 41.23
N GLU A 2 3.88 19.91 42.31
CA GLU A 2 3.30 18.56 42.28
C GLU A 2 1.78 18.49 41.98
N ALA A 3 1.02 19.55 42.24
CA ALA A 3 -0.44 19.55 42.07
C ALA A 3 -0.91 19.18 40.65
N PRO A 4 -0.34 19.68 39.55
CA PRO A 4 -0.75 19.27 38.19
C PRO A 4 -0.48 17.78 37.91
N VAL A 5 0.58 17.20 38.48
CA VAL A 5 0.93 15.78 38.32
C VAL A 5 -0.11 14.90 39.00
N ILE A 6 -0.46 15.24 40.26
CA ILE A 6 -1.44 14.47 41.04
C ILE A 6 -2.82 14.54 40.38
N VAL A 7 -3.25 15.76 40.00
CA VAL A 7 -4.54 15.98 39.34
C VAL A 7 -4.61 15.21 38.02
N THR A 8 -3.56 15.23 37.21
CA THR A 8 -3.50 14.42 35.97
C THR A 8 -3.63 12.93 36.25
N ARG A 9 -2.93 12.39 37.28
CA ARG A 9 -3.02 10.98 37.65
C ARG A 9 -4.40 10.57 38.18
N VAL A 10 -5.03 11.40 38.97
CA VAL A 10 -6.41 11.18 39.47
C VAL A 10 -7.38 11.09 38.29
N TRP A 11 -7.29 12.00 37.32
CA TRP A 11 -8.17 11.93 36.16
C TRP A 11 -7.84 10.76 35.24
N MET A 12 -6.57 10.36 35.10
CA MET A 12 -6.23 9.13 34.39
C MET A 12 -6.87 7.91 35.04
N TRP A 13 -6.80 7.80 36.37
CA TRP A 13 -7.46 6.72 37.10
C TRP A 13 -8.99 6.76 36.92
N LYS A 14 -9.61 7.94 36.99
CA LYS A 14 -11.06 8.09 36.71
C LYS A 14 -11.42 7.75 35.25
N ALA A 15 -10.51 7.95 34.34
CA ALA A 15 -10.72 7.60 32.92
C ALA A 15 -10.75 6.06 32.69
N THR A 16 -10.22 5.24 33.63
CA THR A 16 -10.36 3.78 33.60
C THR A 16 -11.68 3.27 34.19
N SER A 17 -12.55 4.19 34.69
CA SER A 17 -13.84 3.81 35.26
C SER A 17 -14.72 3.06 34.25
N ASN A 18 -15.39 1.99 34.69
CA ASN A 18 -16.38 1.26 33.91
C ASN A 18 -17.67 2.06 33.66
N ALA A 19 -17.84 3.22 34.32
CA ALA A 19 -18.96 4.12 34.07
C ALA A 19 -18.65 5.05 32.88
N PRO A 20 -19.32 4.90 31.71
CA PRO A 20 -18.97 5.64 30.49
C PRO A 20 -18.98 7.16 30.66
N ALA A 21 -19.96 7.68 31.41
CA ALA A 21 -20.08 9.12 31.67
C ALA A 21 -18.93 9.68 32.53
N GLU A 22 -18.44 8.91 33.51
CA GLU A 22 -17.32 9.29 34.35
C GLU A 22 -16.00 9.27 33.57
N SER A 23 -15.77 8.20 32.79
CA SER A 23 -14.62 8.06 31.91
C SER A 23 -14.57 9.21 30.89
N ALA A 24 -15.68 9.49 30.20
CA ALA A 24 -15.76 10.58 29.21
C ALA A 24 -15.47 11.96 29.85
N ARG A 25 -16.02 12.23 31.05
CA ARG A 25 -15.75 13.46 31.81
C ARG A 25 -14.26 13.59 32.17
N ALA A 26 -13.64 12.51 32.64
CA ALA A 26 -12.22 12.49 32.99
C ALA A 26 -11.33 12.73 31.76
N ILE A 27 -11.63 12.11 30.62
CA ILE A 27 -10.92 12.34 29.36
C ILE A 27 -11.04 13.80 28.90
N ASN A 28 -12.22 14.41 28.99
CA ASN A 28 -12.40 15.81 28.64
C ASN A 28 -11.61 16.75 29.56
N LEU A 29 -11.53 16.45 30.86
CA LEU A 29 -10.70 17.19 31.80
C LEU A 29 -9.21 17.02 31.51
N LEU A 30 -8.77 15.81 31.16
CA LEU A 30 -7.39 15.53 30.75
C LEU A 30 -7.02 16.28 29.47
N ARG A 31 -7.89 16.35 28.46
CA ARG A 31 -7.68 17.12 27.23
C ARG A 31 -7.49 18.61 27.51
N ARG A 32 -8.20 19.14 28.50
CA ARG A 32 -8.20 20.57 28.81
C ARG A 32 -7.08 20.99 29.78
N TYR A 33 -6.78 20.14 30.75
CA TYR A 33 -5.91 20.50 31.88
C TYR A 33 -4.82 19.48 32.19
N GLY A 34 -4.82 18.31 31.52
CA GLY A 34 -3.85 17.24 31.74
C GLY A 34 -2.46 17.60 31.23
N SER A 35 -1.44 17.18 31.95
CA SER A 35 -0.05 17.31 31.52
C SER A 35 0.33 16.14 30.60
N GLU A 36 0.60 16.42 29.33
CA GLU A 36 1.06 15.40 28.36
C GLU A 36 2.31 14.67 28.87
N LYS A 37 3.26 15.40 29.45
CA LYS A 37 4.49 14.83 30.03
C LYS A 37 4.19 13.86 31.16
N THR A 38 3.21 14.17 32.03
CA THR A 38 2.80 13.28 33.12
C THR A 38 2.10 12.04 32.62
N MET A 39 1.22 12.18 31.61
CA MET A 39 0.55 11.04 30.97
C MET A 39 1.55 10.13 30.26
N LEU A 40 2.52 10.71 29.56
CA LEU A 40 3.58 9.96 28.88
C LEU A 40 4.45 9.18 29.89
N ALA A 41 4.80 9.82 31.01
CA ALA A 41 5.56 9.16 32.09
C ALA A 41 4.76 7.99 32.73
N ALA A 42 3.45 8.15 32.89
CA ALA A 42 2.57 7.10 33.43
C ALA A 42 2.44 5.90 32.51
N CYS A 43 2.60 6.05 31.19
CA CYS A 43 2.61 4.95 30.22
C CYS A 43 3.81 4.01 30.37
N ASN A 44 4.84 4.41 31.11
CA ASN A 44 6.04 3.62 31.36
C ASN A 44 5.98 3.00 32.77
N SER A 45 5.27 1.88 32.90
CA SER A 45 4.96 1.19 34.15
C SER A 45 6.16 0.74 35.01
N GLN A 46 7.41 0.90 34.52
CA GLN A 46 8.63 0.53 35.25
C GLN A 46 9.23 1.63 36.13
N ARG A 47 8.68 2.86 36.11
CA ARG A 47 9.17 3.96 36.94
C ARG A 47 8.02 4.59 37.71
N GLU A 48 7.72 4.03 38.86
CA GLU A 48 7.03 4.79 39.90
C GLU A 48 7.97 5.94 40.32
N TYR A 49 7.61 7.18 39.98
CA TYR A 49 8.17 8.33 40.67
C TYR A 49 7.43 8.43 42.00
N PRO A 50 8.06 8.14 43.15
CA PRO A 50 7.46 8.39 44.43
C PRO A 50 7.26 9.90 44.58
N SER A 51 6.03 10.37 44.40
CA SER A 51 5.64 11.71 44.79
C SER A 51 5.68 11.74 46.31
N LEU A 52 6.38 12.72 46.90
CA LEU A 52 6.42 12.87 48.36
C LEU A 52 5.00 12.95 48.95
N ILE A 53 4.08 13.63 48.27
CA ILE A 53 2.67 13.74 48.64
C ILE A 53 1.96 12.38 48.46
N GLY A 54 2.24 11.62 47.40
CA GLY A 54 1.68 10.27 47.17
C GLY A 54 2.07 9.31 48.28
N VAL A 55 3.30 9.37 48.78
CA VAL A 55 3.78 8.56 49.88
C VAL A 55 3.10 8.99 51.19
N PHE A 56 2.95 10.29 51.46
CA PHE A 56 2.34 10.81 52.69
C PHE A 56 0.84 10.52 52.80
N PHE A 57 0.11 10.53 51.67
CA PHE A 57 -1.34 10.32 51.66
C PHE A 57 -1.75 8.95 51.17
N ASN A 58 -0.82 8.01 51.00
CA ASN A 58 -1.05 6.64 50.49
C ASN A 58 -1.91 6.64 49.19
N LEU A 59 -1.68 7.61 48.30
CA LEU A 59 -2.38 7.76 47.04
C LEU A 59 -1.72 6.87 45.99
N SER A 60 -1.84 5.56 46.11
CA SER A 60 -1.47 4.64 45.04
C SER A 60 -2.67 4.48 44.11
N TYR A 61 -2.56 5.04 42.91
CA TYR A 61 -3.52 4.78 41.83
C TYR A 61 -2.89 3.73 40.91
N PRO A 62 -3.27 2.44 41.02
CA PRO A 62 -2.78 1.41 40.13
C PRO A 62 -3.31 1.67 38.74
N LEU A 63 -2.41 2.04 37.82
CA LEU A 63 -2.71 2.23 36.42
C LEU A 63 -1.97 1.14 35.64
N ASP A 64 -2.73 0.32 34.88
CA ASP A 64 -2.11 -0.61 33.95
C ASP A 64 -1.49 0.16 32.77
N GLY A 65 -0.31 -0.30 32.33
CA GLY A 65 0.42 0.35 31.23
C GLY A 65 -0.36 0.35 29.91
N ALA A 66 -1.16 -0.68 29.63
CA ALA A 66 -1.98 -0.75 28.43
C ALA A 66 -3.16 0.23 28.48
N GLU A 67 -3.87 0.29 29.62
CA GLU A 67 -4.95 1.23 29.84
C GLU A 67 -4.44 2.68 29.78
N THR A 68 -3.28 2.94 30.36
CA THR A 68 -2.66 4.26 30.36
C THR A 68 -2.31 4.74 28.94
N ARG A 69 -1.78 3.86 28.11
CA ARG A 69 -1.51 4.16 26.69
C ARG A 69 -2.80 4.43 25.92
N THR A 70 -3.86 3.69 26.21
CA THR A 70 -5.19 3.92 25.64
C THR A 70 -5.73 5.30 26.00
N ILE A 71 -5.63 5.68 27.26
CA ILE A 71 -6.03 7.01 27.75
C ILE A 71 -5.16 8.09 27.09
N PHE A 72 -3.85 7.87 27.03
CA PHE A 72 -2.92 8.80 26.36
C PHE A 72 -3.34 9.06 24.91
N TYR A 73 -3.60 8.00 24.14
CA TYR A 73 -4.09 8.11 22.76
C TYR A 73 -5.44 8.83 22.70
N ARG A 74 -6.42 8.45 23.53
CA ARG A 74 -7.74 9.10 23.55
C ARG A 74 -7.66 10.60 23.89
N VAL A 75 -6.70 11.00 24.69
CA VAL A 75 -6.52 12.40 25.07
C VAL A 75 -5.79 13.20 24.01
N THR A 76 -4.67 12.67 23.49
CA THR A 76 -3.73 13.41 22.64
C THR A 76 -3.89 13.12 21.15
N GLY A 77 -4.40 11.97 20.76
CA GLY A 77 -4.38 11.46 19.39
C GLY A 77 -3.00 10.96 18.93
N LYS A 78 -2.01 10.94 19.84
CA LYS A 78 -0.64 10.52 19.55
C LYS A 78 -0.39 9.09 20.05
N LEU A 79 0.37 8.32 19.30
CA LEU A 79 0.88 7.04 19.78
C LEU A 79 1.92 7.24 20.88
N TYR A 80 1.91 6.36 21.90
CA TYR A 80 2.89 6.40 22.98
C TYR A 80 4.33 6.33 22.48
N ASP A 81 4.60 5.40 21.54
CA ASP A 81 5.97 5.17 21.06
C ASP A 81 6.49 6.36 20.24
N SER A 82 5.66 7.00 19.41
CA SER A 82 6.03 8.21 18.70
C SER A 82 6.22 9.41 19.66
N ALA A 83 5.31 9.61 20.60
CA ALA A 83 5.42 10.69 21.56
C ALA A 83 6.61 10.52 22.52
N ARG A 84 6.99 9.28 22.85
CA ARG A 84 8.17 8.95 23.63
C ARG A 84 9.46 9.26 22.85
N ALA A 85 9.49 8.95 21.56
CA ALA A 85 10.61 9.27 20.70
C ALA A 85 10.81 10.79 20.59
N ASP A 86 9.74 11.54 20.37
CA ASP A 86 9.77 13.02 20.35
C ASP A 86 10.28 13.62 21.67
N ALA A 87 9.81 13.09 22.80
CA ALA A 87 10.26 13.55 24.12
C ALA A 87 11.73 13.22 24.39
N LEU A 88 12.22 12.06 23.97
CA LEU A 88 13.62 11.68 24.11
C LEU A 88 14.52 12.53 23.22
N ASN A 89 14.08 12.85 22.00
CA ASN A 89 14.81 13.73 21.08
C ASN A 89 14.90 15.17 21.61
N ALA A 90 13.86 15.66 22.29
CA ALA A 90 13.87 16.97 22.92
C ALA A 90 14.87 17.11 24.09
N PHE A 91 15.29 15.99 24.70
CA PHE A 91 16.27 15.95 25.80
C PHE A 91 17.67 15.47 25.38
N ALA A 92 17.82 14.93 24.18
CA ALA A 92 19.12 14.49 23.67
C ALA A 92 19.95 15.70 23.18
N PHE A 93 20.75 16.24 24.05
CA PHE A 93 21.79 17.23 23.73
C PHE A 93 22.95 16.62 22.91
N ASP A 94 22.90 15.32 22.63
CA ASP A 94 23.93 14.59 21.90
C ASP A 94 23.34 14.24 20.52
N GLY A 95 23.88 14.81 19.46
CA GLY A 95 23.44 14.81 18.05
C GLY A 95 23.17 13.47 17.36
N ARG A 96 22.64 12.52 18.10
CA ARG A 96 21.99 11.29 17.60
C ARG A 96 20.48 11.49 17.59
N SER A 97 20.03 12.37 16.70
CA SER A 97 18.60 12.44 16.37
C SER A 97 18.17 11.07 15.86
N THR A 98 17.37 10.34 16.63
CA THR A 98 16.42 9.41 16.05
C THR A 98 15.44 10.25 15.25
N GLU A 99 15.82 10.64 14.04
CA GLU A 99 14.90 11.22 13.10
C GLU A 99 13.75 10.22 12.95
N LEU A 100 12.61 10.55 13.55
CA LEU A 100 11.34 10.01 13.12
C LEU A 100 11.25 10.37 11.65
N ASP A 101 11.53 9.37 10.81
CA ASP A 101 11.51 9.55 9.39
C ASP A 101 10.12 10.03 9.00
N GLU A 102 10.01 11.27 8.53
CA GLU A 102 8.75 11.86 8.05
C GLU A 102 8.05 11.00 6.98
N THR A 103 8.67 9.90 6.57
CA THR A 103 8.28 9.07 5.44
C THR A 103 7.67 7.71 5.81
N GLY A 104 7.59 7.32 7.07
CA GLY A 104 6.95 6.06 7.47
C GLY A 104 7.14 5.72 8.94
N GLU A 105 6.16 5.03 9.54
CA GLU A 105 6.31 4.46 10.88
C GLU A 105 7.36 3.34 10.87
N LEU A 106 8.30 3.42 11.80
CA LEU A 106 9.23 2.33 12.05
C LEU A 106 8.52 1.25 12.86
N ARG A 107 8.25 0.11 12.26
CA ARG A 107 7.69 -1.05 12.97
C ARG A 107 8.82 -1.88 13.58
N GLY A 108 8.83 -1.96 14.90
CA GLY A 108 9.83 -2.70 15.65
C GLY A 108 11.00 -1.82 16.13
N ARG A 109 12.03 -2.49 16.69
CA ARG A 109 13.23 -1.80 17.16
C ARG A 109 13.98 -1.24 15.96
N ASN A 110 14.05 0.08 15.82
CA ASN A 110 14.86 0.73 14.81
C ASN A 110 16.30 0.20 14.89
N GLN A 111 16.84 -0.24 13.77
CA GLN A 111 18.21 -0.74 13.66
C GLN A 111 19.06 0.36 13.00
N PRO A 112 19.72 1.21 13.79
CA PRO A 112 20.43 2.38 13.27
C PRO A 112 21.59 2.02 12.33
N ASP A 113 22.13 0.81 12.46
CA ASP A 113 23.25 0.31 11.67
C ASP A 113 22.81 -0.45 10.41
N LEU A 114 21.50 -0.56 10.18
CA LEU A 114 20.93 -1.18 8.98
C LEU A 114 20.31 -0.11 8.10
N SER A 115 20.71 -0.07 6.83
CA SER A 115 20.21 0.90 5.87
C SER A 115 19.93 0.30 4.50
N LEU A 116 19.06 0.94 3.74
CA LEU A 116 18.92 0.77 2.31
C LEU A 116 20.01 1.64 1.65
N SER A 117 21.01 1.00 1.03
CA SER A 117 22.16 1.66 0.40
C SER A 117 21.98 1.88 -1.10
N SER A 118 21.08 1.13 -1.74
CA SER A 118 20.75 1.28 -3.15
C SER A 118 19.29 0.88 -3.42
N SER A 119 18.64 1.61 -4.32
CA SER A 119 17.27 1.35 -4.74
C SER A 119 17.08 1.69 -6.21
N ARG A 120 16.55 0.73 -6.98
CA ARG A 120 16.30 0.89 -8.40
C ARG A 120 14.99 0.22 -8.80
N ILE A 121 14.16 0.92 -9.56
CA ILE A 121 12.90 0.44 -10.11
C ILE A 121 13.01 0.45 -11.62
N ASP A 122 12.98 -0.73 -12.23
CA ASP A 122 12.88 -0.92 -13.67
C ASP A 122 11.47 -1.36 -14.03
N GLY A 123 10.92 -0.90 -15.14
CA GLY A 123 9.55 -1.19 -15.53
C GLY A 123 9.34 -1.34 -17.03
N SER A 124 8.32 -2.12 -17.39
CA SER A 124 7.80 -2.21 -18.75
C SER A 124 6.29 -2.07 -18.73
N PHE A 125 5.77 -1.07 -19.45
CA PHE A 125 4.36 -0.74 -19.51
C PHE A 125 3.78 -1.00 -20.89
N ASP A 126 2.62 -1.65 -20.92
CA ASP A 126 1.75 -1.76 -22.09
C ASP A 126 0.42 -1.02 -21.81
N PRO A 127 0.33 0.28 -22.09
CA PRO A 127 -0.86 1.07 -21.83
C PRO A 127 -2.10 0.58 -22.56
N ASP A 128 -1.95 0.05 -23.78
CA ASP A 128 -3.07 -0.47 -24.58
C ASP A 128 -3.71 -1.67 -23.90
N ALA A 129 -2.88 -2.53 -23.32
CA ALA A 129 -3.32 -3.65 -22.50
C ALA A 129 -3.60 -3.27 -21.04
N ALA A 130 -3.42 -2.00 -20.66
CA ALA A 130 -3.50 -1.56 -19.27
C ALA A 130 -2.72 -2.48 -18.31
N LEU A 131 -1.50 -2.85 -18.69
CA LEU A 131 -0.64 -3.81 -18.01
C LEU A 131 0.72 -3.19 -17.73
N GLY A 132 1.22 -3.35 -16.51
CA GLY A 132 2.57 -2.97 -16.13
C GLY A 132 3.27 -4.07 -15.35
N TYR A 133 4.58 -4.12 -15.53
CA TYR A 133 5.49 -4.94 -14.75
C TYR A 133 6.62 -4.05 -14.22
N LEU A 134 6.94 -4.21 -12.95
CA LEU A 134 7.99 -3.47 -12.26
C LEU A 134 8.93 -4.44 -11.56
N GLU A 135 10.22 -4.17 -11.58
CA GLU A 135 11.25 -4.84 -10.79
C GLU A 135 11.90 -3.83 -9.84
N TRP A 136 11.75 -4.05 -8.55
CA TRP A 136 12.38 -3.21 -7.55
C TRP A 136 13.58 -3.92 -6.94
N THR A 137 14.77 -3.49 -7.35
CA THR A 137 16.03 -3.96 -6.80
C THR A 137 16.44 -3.10 -5.61
N MET A 138 16.72 -3.76 -4.48
CA MET A 138 17.07 -3.15 -3.21
C MET A 138 18.38 -3.76 -2.68
N VAL A 139 19.26 -2.92 -2.15
CA VAL A 139 20.50 -3.36 -1.47
C VAL A 139 20.43 -2.87 -0.03
N PHE A 140 20.43 -3.80 0.92
CA PHE A 140 20.49 -3.53 2.34
C PHE A 140 21.93 -3.64 2.81
N LYS A 141 22.40 -2.67 3.61
CA LYS A 141 23.75 -2.60 4.17
C LYS A 141 23.69 -2.61 5.68
N ASN A 142 24.45 -3.48 6.29
CA ASN A 142 24.60 -3.60 7.73
C ASN A 142 26.02 -3.14 8.14
N THR A 143 26.12 -2.12 8.97
CA THR A 143 27.39 -1.61 9.51
C THR A 143 27.68 -2.09 10.93
N ALA A 144 26.76 -2.86 11.54
CA ALA A 144 26.98 -3.48 12.84
C ALA A 144 27.94 -4.67 12.77
N SER A 145 28.51 -5.02 13.91
CA SER A 145 29.37 -6.21 14.09
C SER A 145 28.56 -7.52 14.26
N PHE A 146 27.23 -7.47 14.20
CA PHE A 146 26.33 -8.61 14.33
C PHE A 146 25.31 -8.65 13.19
N GLN A 147 24.73 -9.82 12.97
CA GLN A 147 23.72 -10.05 11.95
C GLN A 147 22.43 -9.27 12.27
N GLN A 148 21.81 -8.68 11.24
CA GLN A 148 20.56 -7.95 11.36
C GLN A 148 19.53 -8.45 10.34
N GLU A 149 18.25 -8.21 10.61
CA GLU A 149 17.15 -8.53 9.72
C GLU A 149 16.52 -7.25 9.18
N ALA A 150 16.45 -7.13 7.85
CA ALA A 150 15.70 -6.07 7.21
C ALA A 150 14.24 -6.50 7.06
N ARG A 151 13.30 -5.67 7.56
CA ARG A 151 11.86 -5.87 7.44
C ARG A 151 11.19 -4.63 6.89
N ALA A 152 10.28 -4.84 5.93
CA ALA A 152 9.49 -3.76 5.37
C ALA A 152 8.09 -4.21 5.00
N GLN A 153 7.15 -3.27 5.07
CA GLN A 153 5.87 -3.35 4.37
C GLN A 153 5.92 -2.44 3.16
N LEU A 154 5.53 -2.98 2.02
CA LEU A 154 5.50 -2.27 0.76
C LEU A 154 4.05 -2.12 0.27
N ALA A 155 3.69 -0.90 -0.17
CA ALA A 155 2.49 -0.71 -0.97
C ALA A 155 2.81 -1.00 -2.43
N LEU A 156 2.05 -1.88 -3.04
CA LEU A 156 2.09 -2.16 -4.47
C LEU A 156 1.17 -1.18 -5.23
N PRO A 157 1.34 -1.03 -6.53
CA PRO A 157 0.31 -0.43 -7.38
C PRO A 157 -1.04 -1.15 -7.19
N PRO A 158 -2.19 -0.45 -7.26
CA PRO A 158 -3.49 -1.06 -7.03
C PRO A 158 -3.76 -2.28 -7.90
N GLY A 159 -4.15 -3.38 -7.26
CA GLY A 159 -4.35 -4.68 -7.92
C GLY A 159 -3.03 -5.37 -8.31
N GLY A 160 -1.91 -4.88 -7.82
CA GLY A 160 -0.60 -5.46 -8.04
C GLY A 160 -0.38 -6.74 -7.25
N VAL A 161 0.39 -7.66 -7.82
CA VAL A 161 0.78 -8.92 -7.21
C VAL A 161 2.27 -9.16 -7.40
N VAL A 162 2.93 -9.62 -6.33
CA VAL A 162 4.33 -10.06 -6.44
C VAL A 162 4.36 -11.37 -7.23
N SER A 163 5.16 -11.37 -8.27
CA SER A 163 5.27 -12.48 -9.24
C SER A 163 6.72 -12.89 -9.52
N ARG A 164 7.67 -12.26 -8.87
CA ARG A 164 9.09 -12.63 -8.85
C ARG A 164 9.73 -12.21 -7.54
N LEU A 165 10.65 -13.01 -7.05
CA LEU A 165 11.56 -12.66 -5.96
C LEU A 165 12.92 -13.31 -6.27
N THR A 166 13.97 -12.50 -6.27
CA THR A 166 15.35 -12.94 -6.52
C THR A 166 16.24 -12.49 -5.37
N LEU A 167 17.10 -13.37 -4.90
CA LEU A 167 18.17 -13.10 -3.94
C LEU A 167 19.52 -13.25 -4.64
N TRP A 168 20.47 -12.34 -4.42
CA TRP A 168 21.84 -12.52 -4.86
C TRP A 168 22.68 -13.17 -3.76
N VAL A 169 23.31 -14.27 -4.10
CA VAL A 169 24.24 -15.01 -3.24
C VAL A 169 25.58 -15.09 -3.96
N ASN A 170 26.62 -14.47 -3.41
CA ASN A 170 27.95 -14.42 -4.03
C ASN A 170 27.94 -13.90 -5.48
N GLY A 171 27.07 -12.94 -5.78
CA GLY A 171 26.91 -12.37 -7.13
C GLY A 171 26.03 -13.16 -8.08
N GLU A 172 25.55 -14.36 -7.71
CA GLU A 172 24.64 -15.17 -8.52
C GLU A 172 23.18 -14.98 -8.11
N GLU A 173 22.28 -14.93 -9.09
CA GLU A 173 20.83 -14.84 -8.87
C GLU A 173 20.26 -16.18 -8.41
N ARG A 174 19.49 -16.14 -7.32
CA ARG A 174 18.70 -17.25 -6.79
C ARG A 174 17.22 -16.88 -6.85
N GLU A 175 16.47 -17.54 -7.72
CA GLU A 175 15.03 -17.32 -7.84
C GLU A 175 14.28 -18.00 -6.69
N ALA A 176 13.22 -17.35 -6.22
CA ALA A 176 12.38 -17.87 -5.15
C ALA A 176 11.54 -19.09 -5.57
N ALA A 177 11.15 -19.87 -4.57
CA ALA A 177 10.04 -20.81 -4.69
C ALA A 177 8.75 -20.14 -4.22
N PHE A 178 7.64 -20.40 -4.91
CA PHE A 178 6.29 -19.99 -4.52
C PHE A 178 5.55 -21.21 -3.96
N ALA A 179 5.07 -21.10 -2.75
CA ALA A 179 4.43 -22.20 -2.05
C ALA A 179 3.29 -21.72 -1.15
N GLU A 180 2.55 -22.66 -0.58
CA GLU A 180 1.64 -22.38 0.52
C GLU A 180 2.35 -21.51 1.58
N ARG A 181 1.65 -20.52 2.10
CA ARG A 181 2.20 -19.51 3.00
C ARG A 181 2.91 -20.13 4.21
N GLY A 182 2.25 -21.08 4.90
CA GLY A 182 2.84 -21.75 6.06
C GLY A 182 4.10 -22.55 5.72
N LYS A 183 4.17 -23.14 4.52
CA LYS A 183 5.33 -23.86 4.02
C LYS A 183 6.49 -22.89 3.70
N ALA A 184 6.19 -21.75 3.08
CA ALA A 184 7.20 -20.71 2.78
C ALA A 184 7.76 -20.09 4.08
N GLU A 185 6.90 -19.76 5.06
CA GLU A 185 7.28 -19.25 6.38
C GLU A 185 8.12 -20.28 7.14
N GLY A 186 7.69 -21.56 7.17
CA GLY A 186 8.46 -22.65 7.81
C GLY A 186 9.82 -22.89 7.18
N ALA A 187 9.95 -22.77 5.86
CA ALA A 187 11.23 -22.85 5.17
C ALA A 187 12.15 -21.68 5.55
N TYR A 188 11.62 -20.46 5.57
CA TYR A 188 12.34 -19.27 6.03
C TYR A 188 12.86 -19.46 7.47
N ASP A 189 11.98 -19.80 8.41
CA ASP A 189 12.32 -19.97 9.82
C ASP A 189 13.39 -21.06 10.04
N SER A 190 13.32 -22.16 9.29
CA SER A 190 14.28 -23.25 9.39
C SER A 190 15.69 -22.83 8.97
N VAL A 191 15.78 -21.97 7.94
CA VAL A 191 17.05 -21.46 7.41
C VAL A 191 17.60 -20.34 8.30
N VAL A 192 16.74 -19.46 8.81
CA VAL A 192 17.10 -18.41 9.79
C VAL A 192 17.75 -19.01 11.04
N ARG A 193 17.23 -20.13 11.56
CA ARG A 193 17.81 -20.84 12.71
C ARG A 193 19.24 -21.33 12.47
N THR A 194 19.58 -21.59 11.21
CA THR A 194 20.94 -21.99 10.80
C THR A 194 21.84 -20.81 10.40
N ARG A 195 21.33 -19.56 10.58
CA ARG A 195 22.03 -18.30 10.26
C ARG A 195 22.46 -18.20 8.79
N ARG A 196 21.64 -18.68 7.88
CA ARG A 196 21.79 -18.59 6.44
C ARG A 196 20.86 -17.55 5.86
N ASP A 197 21.07 -17.15 4.62
CA ASP A 197 20.48 -15.98 3.96
C ASP A 197 19.14 -16.26 3.23
N PRO A 198 17.96 -16.37 3.90
CA PRO A 198 16.69 -16.43 3.21
C PRO A 198 16.05 -15.05 3.07
N VAL A 199 15.19 -14.93 2.03
CA VAL A 199 14.26 -13.82 1.88
C VAL A 199 12.84 -14.37 1.79
N LEU A 200 11.92 -13.78 2.52
CA LEU A 200 10.51 -14.15 2.54
C LEU A 200 9.65 -12.97 2.12
N VAL A 201 8.70 -13.20 1.22
CA VAL A 201 7.66 -12.24 0.87
C VAL A 201 6.29 -12.88 1.08
N THR A 202 5.46 -12.22 1.86
CA THR A 202 4.08 -12.63 2.16
C THR A 202 3.12 -11.45 2.04
N THR A 203 1.83 -11.72 1.98
CA THR A 203 0.79 -10.68 2.03
C THR A 203 -0.40 -11.13 2.86
N GLN A 204 -1.13 -10.17 3.39
CA GLN A 204 -2.45 -10.37 3.98
C GLN A 204 -3.56 -9.84 3.05
N GLY A 205 -3.20 -9.40 1.84
CA GLY A 205 -4.09 -8.75 0.87
C GLY A 205 -4.01 -7.22 0.91
N GLY A 206 -4.85 -6.58 0.09
CA GLY A 206 -4.96 -5.13 0.08
C GLY A 206 -3.78 -4.38 -0.55
N ASP A 207 -3.13 -4.98 -1.56
CA ASP A 207 -1.97 -4.40 -2.26
C ASP A 207 -0.77 -4.10 -1.33
N VAL A 208 -0.68 -4.80 -0.19
CA VAL A 208 0.40 -4.66 0.80
C VAL A 208 1.14 -5.97 0.95
N VAL A 209 2.46 -5.93 0.84
CA VAL A 209 3.31 -7.09 1.03
C VAL A 209 4.35 -6.85 2.14
N ASN A 210 4.64 -7.91 2.88
CA ASN A 210 5.70 -7.94 3.88
C ASN A 210 6.94 -8.57 3.26
N VAL A 211 8.09 -7.92 3.43
CA VAL A 211 9.40 -8.40 3.00
C VAL A 211 10.26 -8.59 4.23
N GLN A 212 10.89 -9.75 4.35
CA GLN A 212 11.81 -10.12 5.43
C GLN A 212 13.08 -10.68 4.83
N CYS A 213 14.21 -10.10 5.19
CA CYS A 213 15.54 -10.46 4.68
C CYS A 213 16.48 -10.70 5.86
N PHE A 214 16.96 -11.92 6.05
CA PHE A 214 17.85 -12.28 7.14
C PHE A 214 18.88 -13.33 6.69
N PRO A 215 20.12 -13.29 7.23
CA PRO A 215 20.70 -12.13 7.88
C PRO A 215 21.36 -11.20 6.86
N VAL A 216 21.24 -9.90 7.07
CA VAL A 216 22.21 -8.97 6.48
C VAL A 216 23.49 -9.12 7.29
N GLN A 217 24.53 -9.64 6.67
CA GLN A 217 25.78 -10.03 7.35
C GLN A 217 26.46 -8.83 8.03
N PRO A 218 27.23 -9.04 9.11
CA PRO A 218 28.01 -7.98 9.75
C PRO A 218 28.94 -7.29 8.74
N ASN A 219 28.90 -5.96 8.68
CA ASN A 219 29.66 -5.16 7.71
C ASN A 219 29.46 -5.59 6.25
N GLY A 220 28.30 -6.16 5.93
CA GLY A 220 27.98 -6.74 4.64
C GLY A 220 26.74 -6.11 4.00
N GLU A 221 26.44 -6.63 2.83
CA GLU A 221 25.28 -6.21 2.03
C GLU A 221 24.44 -7.41 1.60
N MET A 222 23.12 -7.19 1.42
CA MET A 222 22.20 -8.15 0.84
C MET A 222 21.42 -7.49 -0.28
N LYS A 223 21.48 -8.04 -1.49
CA LYS A 223 20.77 -7.56 -2.67
C LYS A 223 19.59 -8.47 -2.96
N ILE A 224 18.41 -7.86 -3.16
CA ILE A 224 17.18 -8.55 -3.56
C ILE A 224 16.51 -7.84 -4.72
N ARG A 225 15.67 -8.55 -5.48
CA ARG A 225 14.79 -8.00 -6.51
C ARG A 225 13.38 -8.50 -6.31
N LEU A 226 12.43 -7.60 -6.31
CA LEU A 226 11.01 -7.89 -6.19
C LEU A 226 10.32 -7.53 -7.50
N GLY A 227 9.76 -8.52 -8.19
CA GLY A 227 8.98 -8.30 -9.42
C GLY A 227 7.49 -8.20 -9.12
N VAL A 228 6.86 -7.14 -9.61
CA VAL A 228 5.45 -6.82 -9.38
C VAL A 228 4.73 -6.73 -10.71
N THR A 229 3.72 -7.55 -10.90
CA THR A 229 2.77 -7.44 -12.01
C THR A 229 1.54 -6.68 -11.55
N ALA A 230 1.13 -5.63 -12.25
CA ALA A 230 0.01 -4.82 -11.83
C ALA A 230 -0.83 -4.32 -13.02
N PRO A 231 -2.16 -4.16 -12.86
CA PRO A 231 -2.98 -3.47 -13.84
C PRO A 231 -2.69 -1.98 -13.80
N MET A 232 -2.63 -1.33 -14.95
CA MET A 232 -2.67 0.13 -15.02
C MET A 232 -4.11 0.60 -14.82
N GLN A 233 -4.27 1.70 -14.12
CA GLN A 233 -5.58 2.35 -13.94
C GLN A 233 -5.96 3.09 -15.21
N ILE A 234 -7.21 2.93 -15.68
CA ILE A 234 -7.69 3.56 -16.90
C ILE A 234 -8.56 4.75 -16.51
N GLU A 235 -8.30 5.90 -17.12
CA GLU A 235 -9.07 7.12 -16.93
C GLU A 235 -9.37 7.81 -18.28
N MET A 236 -10.43 8.62 -18.30
CA MET A 236 -10.69 9.50 -19.44
C MET A 236 -9.78 10.73 -19.37
N ILE A 237 -9.14 11.05 -20.48
CA ILE A 237 -8.35 12.26 -20.61
C ILE A 237 -9.26 13.36 -21.15
N ASN A 238 -9.41 14.47 -20.41
CA ASN A 238 -10.15 15.63 -20.88
C ASN A 238 -9.40 16.32 -22.02
N ALA A 239 -10.03 16.51 -23.15
CA ALA A 239 -9.46 17.10 -24.36
C ALA A 239 -8.88 18.52 -24.16
N ASN A 240 -9.29 19.22 -23.10
CA ASN A 240 -8.84 20.59 -22.82
C ASN A 240 -7.35 20.72 -22.42
N ALA A 241 -6.67 19.61 -22.10
CA ALA A 241 -5.27 19.65 -21.65
C ALA A 241 -4.24 19.47 -22.77
N SER A 242 -4.63 19.08 -23.97
CA SER A 242 -3.67 18.65 -25.01
C SER A 242 -3.88 19.26 -26.42
N GLY A 243 -4.63 20.37 -26.58
CA GLY A 243 -4.69 21.10 -27.84
C GLY A 243 -5.24 20.34 -29.07
N ALA A 244 -5.84 19.16 -28.87
CA ALA A 244 -6.38 18.34 -29.95
C ALA A 244 -7.87 18.64 -30.19
N SER A 245 -8.30 18.57 -31.44
CA SER A 245 -9.66 18.85 -31.89
C SER A 245 -10.72 18.08 -31.11
N HIS A 246 -11.83 18.74 -30.84
CA HIS A 246 -12.91 18.45 -29.86
C HIS A 246 -13.66 17.11 -29.97
N ASN A 247 -13.30 16.13 -30.79
CA ASN A 247 -14.22 15.03 -31.12
C ASN A 247 -13.79 13.60 -30.74
N GLU A 248 -12.61 13.37 -30.13
CA GLU A 248 -12.25 12.01 -29.71
C GLU A 248 -11.97 11.94 -28.21
N ALA A 249 -12.87 11.28 -27.50
CA ALA A 249 -12.68 10.95 -26.10
C ALA A 249 -11.49 9.97 -25.97
N ARG A 250 -10.34 10.47 -25.55
CA ARG A 250 -9.12 9.68 -25.34
C ARG A 250 -9.11 9.08 -23.94
N SER A 251 -8.65 7.85 -23.80
CA SER A 251 -8.37 7.23 -22.50
C SER A 251 -6.88 7.16 -22.25
N GLY A 252 -6.49 7.34 -20.99
CA GLY A 252 -5.14 7.12 -20.51
C GLY A 252 -5.05 5.92 -19.62
N ALA A 253 -3.88 5.32 -19.54
CA ALA A 253 -3.52 4.32 -18.56
C ALA A 253 -2.38 4.87 -17.70
N TRP A 254 -2.44 4.68 -16.39
CA TRP A 254 -1.44 5.17 -15.48
C TRP A 254 -1.19 4.18 -14.35
N MET A 255 0.02 4.20 -13.78
CA MET A 255 0.42 3.37 -12.67
C MET A 255 1.30 4.17 -11.73
N ARG A 256 1.05 4.02 -10.44
CA ARG A 256 1.91 4.55 -9.38
C ARG A 256 3.06 3.59 -9.11
N LEU A 257 4.20 4.15 -8.67
CA LEU A 257 5.33 3.35 -8.22
C LEU A 257 5.08 2.76 -6.82
N PRO A 258 5.61 1.56 -6.51
CA PRO A 258 5.56 0.99 -5.18
C PRO A 258 6.36 1.84 -4.19
N TYR A 259 6.05 1.76 -2.89
CA TYR A 259 6.76 2.50 -1.84
C TYR A 259 6.74 1.77 -0.51
N PHE A 260 7.61 2.18 0.42
CA PHE A 260 7.62 1.68 1.78
C PHE A 260 6.45 2.28 2.59
N ILE A 261 5.64 1.42 3.22
CA ILE A 261 4.65 1.80 4.22
C ILE A 261 5.35 1.87 5.59
N GLU A 262 6.04 0.77 5.95
CA GLU A 262 6.77 0.62 7.21
C GLU A 262 8.10 -0.09 6.94
N ARG A 263 9.08 0.16 7.77
CA ARG A 263 10.41 -0.47 7.71
C ARG A 263 11.14 -0.37 9.06
N ASN A 264 12.09 -1.25 9.30
CA ASN A 264 12.95 -1.23 10.50
C ASN A 264 14.39 -0.78 10.23
N PHE A 265 14.68 -0.29 9.04
CA PHE A 265 16.00 0.19 8.59
C PHE A 265 15.90 1.64 8.12
N ARG A 266 17.02 2.34 8.08
CA ARG A 266 17.10 3.68 7.50
C ARG A 266 17.21 3.61 5.99
N VAL A 267 16.82 4.67 5.31
CA VAL A 267 17.21 4.95 3.92
C VAL A 267 18.33 5.97 3.99
N ASP A 268 19.49 5.66 3.49
CA ASP A 268 20.63 6.58 3.53
C ASP A 268 20.28 7.88 2.80
N ASP A 269 20.75 9.02 3.33
CA ASP A 269 20.37 10.36 2.81
C ASP A 269 20.81 10.57 1.35
N ASN A 270 21.85 9.89 0.92
CA ASN A 270 22.36 9.94 -0.45
C ASN A 270 21.66 8.96 -1.39
N VAL A 271 20.74 8.13 -0.90
CA VAL A 271 20.03 7.16 -1.72
C VAL A 271 18.87 7.84 -2.44
N ALA A 272 19.00 7.92 -3.76
CA ALA A 272 17.88 8.21 -4.64
C ALA A 272 17.33 6.90 -5.21
N HIS A 273 16.01 6.82 -5.33
CA HIS A 273 15.34 5.71 -6.01
C HIS A 273 15.51 5.93 -7.53
N SER A 274 16.45 5.21 -8.14
CA SER A 274 16.63 5.24 -9.59
C SER A 274 15.42 4.59 -10.28
N VAL A 275 14.92 5.22 -11.33
CA VAL A 275 13.74 4.75 -12.06
C VAL A 275 14.04 4.69 -13.55
N TRP A 276 13.69 3.56 -14.17
CA TRP A 276 13.67 3.34 -15.62
C TRP A 276 12.41 2.59 -15.99
N ILE A 277 11.50 3.21 -16.72
CA ILE A 277 10.26 2.58 -17.18
C ILE A 277 10.14 2.78 -18.68
N GLU A 278 9.98 1.69 -19.39
CA GLU A 278 9.88 1.66 -20.85
C GLU A 278 8.48 1.28 -21.34
N SER A 279 8.14 1.72 -22.54
CA SER A 279 6.90 1.43 -23.24
C SER A 279 7.04 1.59 -24.75
N LYS A 280 6.14 0.96 -25.51
CA LYS A 280 5.96 1.23 -26.95
C LYS A 280 5.13 2.49 -27.22
N GLN A 281 4.54 3.09 -26.20
CA GLN A 281 3.78 4.34 -26.26
C GLN A 281 4.52 5.43 -25.48
N PRO A 282 4.38 6.71 -25.86
CA PRO A 282 4.95 7.81 -25.12
C PRO A 282 4.52 7.80 -23.67
N LEU A 283 5.47 8.01 -22.76
CA LEU A 283 5.27 8.03 -21.31
C LEU A 283 5.42 9.45 -20.78
N GLU A 284 4.58 9.77 -19.80
CA GLU A 284 4.65 11.00 -19.01
C GLU A 284 4.76 10.63 -17.52
N SER A 285 5.35 11.50 -16.72
CA SER A 285 5.45 11.33 -15.28
C SER A 285 4.76 12.46 -14.52
N SER A 286 4.17 12.13 -13.38
CA SER A 286 3.68 13.14 -12.44
C SER A 286 4.81 13.85 -11.66
N SER A 287 6.02 13.30 -11.68
CA SER A 287 7.21 13.87 -11.07
C SER A 287 8.07 14.61 -12.08
N ASN A 288 8.52 15.82 -11.72
CA ASN A 288 9.46 16.59 -12.52
C ASN A 288 10.88 15.99 -12.54
N ASN A 289 11.21 15.08 -11.65
CA ASN A 289 12.50 14.41 -11.57
C ASN A 289 12.57 13.16 -12.47
N LEU A 290 11.45 12.73 -13.02
CA LEU A 290 11.39 11.68 -14.03
C LEU A 290 11.15 12.30 -15.41
N LYS A 291 12.14 12.20 -16.29
CA LYS A 291 12.11 12.81 -17.62
C LYS A 291 11.76 11.78 -18.68
N PRO A 292 10.91 12.13 -19.64
CA PRO A 292 10.69 11.31 -20.82
C PRO A 292 11.95 11.23 -21.67
N GLU A 293 12.27 10.03 -22.13
CA GLU A 293 13.36 9.73 -23.06
C GLU A 293 12.84 8.92 -24.25
N HIS A 294 13.57 8.97 -25.35
CA HIS A 294 13.24 8.25 -26.59
C HIS A 294 14.45 7.42 -27.03
N PRO A 295 14.71 6.26 -26.37
CA PRO A 295 15.92 5.49 -26.62
C PRO A 295 16.05 4.93 -28.05
N SER A 296 14.92 4.65 -28.71
CA SER A 296 14.88 4.20 -30.09
C SER A 296 13.54 4.53 -30.76
N THR A 297 13.42 4.37 -32.08
CA THR A 297 12.23 4.73 -32.88
C THR A 297 10.91 4.15 -32.35
N ASN A 298 10.94 2.97 -31.71
CA ASN A 298 9.75 2.29 -31.21
C ASN A 298 9.78 2.06 -29.69
N LEU A 299 10.67 2.75 -28.98
CA LEU A 299 10.82 2.62 -27.54
C LEU A 299 10.82 4.00 -26.88
N PHE A 300 9.89 4.21 -25.99
CA PHE A 300 9.79 5.38 -25.13
C PHE A 300 10.14 4.95 -23.71
N ALA A 301 10.76 5.83 -22.96
CA ALA A 301 11.08 5.57 -21.56
C ALA A 301 10.84 6.82 -20.71
N VAL A 302 10.73 6.60 -19.41
CA VAL A 302 10.82 7.62 -18.38
C VAL A 302 11.99 7.25 -17.48
N ARG A 303 12.93 8.18 -17.31
CA ARG A 303 14.13 7.99 -16.52
C ARG A 303 14.34 9.09 -15.49
N GLY A 304 14.90 8.74 -14.35
CA GLY A 304 15.30 9.72 -13.35
C GLY A 304 15.63 9.10 -12.00
N ALA A 305 15.68 9.96 -11.01
CA ALA A 305 15.94 9.56 -9.62
C ALA A 305 14.99 10.34 -8.71
N LEU A 306 14.28 9.61 -7.85
CA LEU A 306 13.32 10.15 -6.90
C LEU A 306 13.95 10.18 -5.50
N SER A 307 13.80 11.30 -4.81
CA SER A 307 14.19 11.38 -3.42
C SER A 307 13.30 10.51 -2.54
N ARG A 308 13.80 10.14 -1.36
CA ARG A 308 13.03 9.45 -0.31
C ARG A 308 11.69 10.13 -0.01
N VAL A 309 11.71 11.46 0.14
CA VAL A 309 10.51 12.26 0.44
C VAL A 309 9.52 12.21 -0.72
N GLU A 310 10.00 12.30 -1.94
CA GLU A 310 9.16 12.26 -3.15
C GLU A 310 8.48 10.90 -3.32
N MET A 311 9.21 9.80 -3.14
CA MET A 311 8.63 8.45 -3.15
C MET A 311 7.53 8.27 -2.10
N ALA A 312 7.71 8.87 -0.93
CA ALA A 312 6.82 8.71 0.20
C ALA A 312 5.60 9.63 0.19
N LYS A 313 5.77 10.88 -0.22
CA LYS A 313 4.74 11.93 -0.09
C LYS A 313 4.09 12.32 -1.42
N ALA A 314 4.84 12.29 -2.54
CA ALA A 314 4.34 12.75 -3.82
C ALA A 314 3.65 11.66 -4.65
N PHE A 315 3.72 10.40 -4.24
CA PHE A 315 3.09 9.26 -4.93
C PHE A 315 3.33 9.26 -6.44
N PRO A 316 4.59 9.24 -6.89
CA PRO A 316 4.92 9.39 -8.30
C PRO A 316 4.25 8.32 -9.15
N ALA A 317 3.68 8.76 -10.26
CA ALA A 317 2.98 7.91 -11.21
C ALA A 317 3.51 8.14 -12.63
N VAL A 318 3.45 7.09 -13.43
CA VAL A 318 3.75 7.14 -14.87
C VAL A 318 2.48 6.88 -15.65
N ARG A 319 2.25 7.68 -16.68
CA ARG A 319 1.02 7.72 -17.47
C ARG A 319 1.36 7.60 -18.96
N ALA A 320 0.43 7.03 -19.73
CA ALA A 320 0.45 7.01 -21.18
C ALA A 320 -0.95 7.13 -21.76
N VAL A 321 -1.06 7.65 -22.97
CA VAL A 321 -2.30 7.65 -23.76
C VAL A 321 -2.52 6.25 -24.32
N ARG A 322 -3.72 5.71 -24.20
CA ARG A 322 -4.11 4.44 -24.81
C ARG A 322 -4.59 4.66 -26.25
N SER A 323 -4.29 3.71 -27.12
CA SER A 323 -4.91 3.67 -28.45
C SER A 323 -6.41 3.39 -28.32
N ALA A 324 -7.24 4.21 -28.92
CA ALA A 324 -8.69 3.99 -28.97
C ALA A 324 -9.07 2.74 -29.81
N LEU A 325 -8.18 2.29 -30.66
CA LEU A 325 -8.39 1.15 -31.56
C LEU A 325 -8.20 -0.20 -30.84
N VAL A 326 -7.49 -0.24 -29.69
CA VAL A 326 -7.22 -1.49 -28.97
C VAL A 326 -8.24 -1.68 -27.86
N THR A 327 -9.18 -2.58 -28.08
CA THR A 327 -10.21 -2.97 -27.08
C THR A 327 -9.90 -4.31 -26.42
N GLN A 328 -9.08 -5.13 -27.07
CA GLN A 328 -8.71 -6.46 -26.60
C GLN A 328 -7.19 -6.64 -26.60
N ALA A 329 -6.68 -7.26 -25.53
CA ALA A 329 -5.30 -7.73 -25.43
C ALA A 329 -5.29 -9.24 -25.13
N TRP A 330 -4.26 -9.95 -25.58
CA TRP A 330 -4.12 -11.37 -25.34
C TRP A 330 -2.66 -11.79 -25.19
N THR A 331 -2.44 -12.93 -24.54
CA THR A 331 -1.14 -13.60 -24.46
C THR A 331 -1.32 -15.11 -24.41
N ARG A 332 -0.32 -15.86 -24.87
CA ARG A 332 -0.28 -17.30 -24.64
C ARG A 332 -0.07 -17.57 -23.16
N ASP A 333 -0.78 -18.54 -22.61
CA ASP A 333 -0.62 -18.90 -21.21
C ASP A 333 0.70 -19.67 -20.99
N PRO A 334 1.70 -19.08 -20.31
CA PRO A 334 2.99 -19.75 -20.10
C PRO A 334 2.94 -20.88 -19.07
N PHE A 335 1.84 -21.00 -18.31
CA PHE A 335 1.64 -21.98 -17.24
C PHE A 335 0.54 -22.99 -17.56
N GLY A 336 -0.17 -22.78 -18.66
CA GLY A 336 -1.30 -23.60 -19.10
C GLY A 336 -0.89 -24.74 -20.04
N LYS A 337 -1.90 -25.44 -20.56
CA LYS A 337 -1.72 -26.43 -21.62
C LYS A 337 -1.36 -25.75 -22.94
N ASN A 338 -0.67 -26.48 -23.83
CA ASN A 338 -0.32 -25.96 -25.14
C ASN A 338 -1.57 -25.47 -25.91
N GLY A 339 -1.48 -24.22 -26.39
CA GLY A 339 -2.54 -23.57 -27.14
C GLY A 339 -3.51 -22.72 -26.31
N GLU A 340 -3.49 -22.80 -24.98
CA GLU A 340 -4.32 -21.93 -24.14
C GLU A 340 -3.84 -20.48 -24.20
N VAL A 341 -4.79 -19.56 -24.22
CA VAL A 341 -4.55 -18.12 -24.25
C VAL A 341 -5.33 -17.40 -23.16
N ILE A 342 -4.74 -16.34 -22.65
CA ILE A 342 -5.40 -15.40 -21.75
C ILE A 342 -5.78 -14.18 -22.56
N THR A 343 -7.05 -13.79 -22.47
CA THR A 343 -7.57 -12.60 -23.12
C THR A 343 -7.99 -11.57 -22.07
N GLN A 344 -7.82 -10.29 -22.39
CA GLN A 344 -8.33 -9.17 -21.62
C GLN A 344 -9.10 -8.25 -22.54
N ARG A 345 -10.34 -7.90 -22.15
CA ARG A 345 -11.19 -6.95 -22.85
C ARG A 345 -11.39 -5.72 -21.99
N ILE A 346 -11.27 -4.56 -22.61
CA ILE A 346 -11.43 -3.25 -21.96
C ILE A 346 -12.58 -2.52 -22.65
N GLU A 347 -13.70 -2.39 -21.96
CA GLU A 347 -14.92 -1.79 -22.49
C GLU A 347 -15.32 -0.56 -21.68
N PRO A 348 -15.67 0.56 -22.33
CA PRO A 348 -16.27 1.68 -21.63
C PRO A 348 -17.64 1.29 -21.09
N LYS A 349 -17.85 1.51 -19.80
CA LYS A 349 -19.14 1.30 -19.14
C LYS A 349 -19.66 2.64 -18.66
N SER A 350 -20.83 3.04 -19.13
CA SER A 350 -21.55 4.19 -18.57
C SER A 350 -22.25 3.75 -17.30
N SER A 351 -21.91 4.35 -16.16
CA SER A 351 -22.69 4.16 -14.93
C SER A 351 -23.90 5.09 -14.95
N THR A 352 -25.08 4.54 -14.89
CA THR A 352 -26.36 5.29 -14.77
C THR A 352 -26.83 5.37 -13.32
N THR A 353 -26.24 4.58 -12.42
CA THR A 353 -26.62 4.53 -11.01
C THR A 353 -26.20 5.82 -10.31
N PRO A 354 -27.12 6.56 -9.68
CA PRO A 354 -26.78 7.75 -8.92
C PRO A 354 -25.91 7.36 -7.70
N MET A 355 -24.99 8.24 -7.34
CA MET A 355 -24.17 8.08 -6.14
C MET A 355 -25.05 8.05 -4.89
N ARG A 356 -24.82 7.07 -4.01
CA ARG A 356 -25.45 7.03 -2.69
C ARG A 356 -24.36 6.70 -1.67
N ALA A 357 -23.81 7.72 -1.01
CA ALA A 357 -22.63 7.59 -0.20
C ALA A 357 -22.82 8.05 1.25
N VAL A 358 -22.32 7.28 2.20
CA VAL A 358 -22.18 7.71 3.59
C VAL A 358 -20.69 7.97 3.86
N PHE A 359 -20.32 9.23 4.04
CA PHE A 359 -18.98 9.60 4.41
C PHE A 359 -18.81 9.49 5.92
N VAL A 360 -17.80 8.76 6.36
CA VAL A 360 -17.39 8.66 7.77
C VAL A 360 -16.02 9.31 7.89
N ILE A 361 -15.94 10.36 8.70
CA ILE A 361 -14.69 11.07 8.98
C ILE A 361 -14.24 10.76 10.39
N ASP A 362 -12.99 10.37 10.55
CA ASP A 362 -12.36 10.27 11.85
C ASP A 362 -12.22 11.65 12.48
N GLY A 363 -12.79 11.86 13.66
CA GLY A 363 -12.76 13.12 14.42
C GLY A 363 -11.52 13.30 15.27
N SER A 364 -10.50 12.47 15.12
CA SER A 364 -9.24 12.54 15.86
C SER A 364 -8.45 13.81 15.56
N ALA A 365 -7.69 14.31 16.54
CA ALA A 365 -6.90 15.53 16.42
C ALA A 365 -5.98 15.58 15.20
N PRO A 366 -5.30 14.49 14.79
CA PRO A 366 -4.45 14.49 13.61
C PRO A 366 -5.20 14.75 12.29
N MET A 367 -6.52 14.49 12.22
CA MET A 367 -7.32 14.76 11.03
C MET A 367 -7.60 16.25 10.78
N ARG A 368 -7.31 17.12 11.77
CA ARG A 368 -7.54 18.57 11.66
C ARG A 368 -6.85 19.17 10.44
N ASP A 369 -5.63 18.76 10.16
CA ASP A 369 -4.84 19.28 9.04
C ASP A 369 -5.40 18.86 7.67
N GLN A 370 -6.13 17.74 7.63
CA GLN A 370 -6.76 17.21 6.42
C GLN A 370 -8.19 17.77 6.20
N ALA A 371 -8.80 18.33 7.24
CA ALA A 371 -10.21 18.71 7.22
C ALA A 371 -10.56 19.71 6.10
N ALA A 372 -9.70 20.71 5.86
CA ALA A 372 -9.93 21.72 4.83
C ALA A 372 -9.88 21.11 3.41
N SER A 373 -8.94 20.21 3.16
CA SER A 373 -8.74 19.51 1.89
C SER A 373 -9.91 18.55 1.60
N ILE A 374 -10.30 17.74 2.60
CA ILE A 374 -11.46 16.84 2.52
C ILE A 374 -12.75 17.61 2.29
N ALA A 375 -12.97 18.70 3.04
CA ALA A 375 -14.15 19.55 2.88
C ALA A 375 -14.19 20.19 1.48
N GLY A 376 -13.05 20.61 0.93
CA GLY A 376 -12.96 21.12 -0.44
C GLY A 376 -13.35 20.06 -1.49
N ALA A 377 -12.92 18.81 -1.29
CA ALA A 377 -13.33 17.70 -2.17
C ALA A 377 -14.84 17.40 -2.05
N LEU A 378 -15.39 17.38 -0.83
CA LEU A 378 -16.82 17.17 -0.60
C LEU A 378 -17.67 18.27 -1.23
N ALA A 379 -17.25 19.54 -1.15
CA ALA A 379 -17.94 20.66 -1.79
C ALA A 379 -18.00 20.54 -3.32
N GLY A 380 -17.01 19.87 -3.92
CA GLY A 380 -16.93 19.60 -5.36
C GLY A 380 -17.51 18.25 -5.78
N MET A 381 -18.29 17.56 -4.93
CA MET A 381 -18.90 16.29 -5.32
C MET A 381 -19.93 16.47 -6.46
N PRO A 382 -20.14 15.43 -7.30
CA PRO A 382 -21.14 15.47 -8.37
C PRO A 382 -22.55 15.72 -7.84
N GLU A 383 -23.31 16.58 -8.50
CA GLU A 383 -24.70 16.94 -8.13
C GLU A 383 -25.71 15.84 -8.46
N ARG A 384 -25.34 14.59 -8.33
CA ARG A 384 -26.19 13.42 -8.63
C ARG A 384 -26.16 12.43 -7.49
N GLY A 385 -27.33 12.07 -6.99
CA GLY A 385 -27.49 11.09 -5.93
C GLY A 385 -27.72 11.71 -4.57
N GLU A 386 -27.35 10.99 -3.53
CA GLU A 386 -27.55 11.35 -2.14
C GLU A 386 -26.28 11.08 -1.32
N PHE A 387 -26.09 11.85 -0.28
CA PHE A 387 -25.01 11.63 0.65
C PHE A 387 -25.42 11.92 2.10
N ALA A 388 -24.70 11.29 3.02
CA ALA A 388 -24.69 11.62 4.46
C ALA A 388 -23.25 11.84 4.91
N LEU A 389 -23.07 12.65 5.96
CA LEU A 389 -21.76 12.92 6.57
C LEU A 389 -21.81 12.64 8.06
N VAL A 390 -21.04 11.66 8.49
CA VAL A 390 -20.92 11.21 9.88
C VAL A 390 -19.49 11.42 10.35
N VAL A 391 -19.31 11.90 11.57
CA VAL A 391 -17.99 12.07 12.19
C VAL A 391 -17.87 11.17 13.41
N ALA A 392 -16.79 10.39 13.47
CA ALA A 392 -16.43 9.60 14.64
C ALA A 392 -15.84 10.54 15.68
N SER A 393 -16.52 10.66 16.81
CA SER A 393 -16.09 11.49 17.94
C SER A 393 -16.42 10.72 19.24
N ASP A 394 -16.26 11.37 20.41
CA ASP A 394 -16.68 10.78 21.70
C ASP A 394 -18.13 10.29 21.65
N GLU A 395 -18.96 10.98 20.86
CA GLU A 395 -20.27 10.56 20.41
C GLU A 395 -20.31 10.64 18.88
N VAL A 396 -21.11 9.79 18.24
CA VAL A 396 -21.29 9.85 16.79
C VAL A 396 -22.04 11.12 16.40
N VAL A 397 -21.45 11.94 15.54
CA VAL A 397 -22.05 13.20 15.09
C VAL A 397 -22.45 13.09 13.62
N GLU A 398 -23.74 13.21 13.32
CA GLU A 398 -24.24 13.36 11.95
C GLU A 398 -24.20 14.84 11.54
N LEU A 399 -23.15 15.26 10.83
CA LEU A 399 -23.04 16.64 10.32
C LEU A 399 -24.01 16.90 9.17
N ALA A 400 -24.37 15.86 8.40
CA ALA A 400 -25.41 15.91 7.38
C ALA A 400 -26.17 14.57 7.34
N PRO A 401 -27.49 14.57 7.55
CA PRO A 401 -28.31 13.38 7.31
C PRO A 401 -28.33 13.07 5.81
N MET A 402 -28.81 11.86 5.44
CA MET A 402 -28.93 11.46 4.03
C MET A 402 -29.82 12.47 3.29
N ARG A 403 -29.24 13.13 2.29
CA ARG A 403 -29.90 14.18 1.48
C ARG A 403 -29.30 14.26 0.08
N ALA A 404 -30.00 14.95 -0.82
CA ALA A 404 -29.55 15.13 -2.20
C ALA A 404 -28.15 15.78 -2.28
N ALA A 405 -27.31 15.27 -3.18
CA ALA A 405 -25.98 15.80 -3.47
C ALA A 405 -26.10 17.04 -4.38
N SER A 406 -26.67 18.13 -3.86
CA SER A 406 -26.65 19.44 -4.50
C SER A 406 -25.44 20.24 -4.08
N SER A 407 -24.99 21.20 -4.89
CA SER A 407 -23.87 22.10 -4.53
C SER A 407 -24.12 22.82 -3.21
N ALA A 408 -25.35 23.25 -2.93
CA ALA A 408 -25.73 23.91 -1.67
C ALA A 408 -25.58 22.96 -0.47
N ASN A 409 -26.10 21.74 -0.54
CA ASN A 409 -26.01 20.75 0.53
C ASN A 409 -24.56 20.29 0.75
N ALA A 410 -23.79 20.16 -0.32
CA ALA A 410 -22.37 19.78 -0.28
C ALA A 410 -21.53 20.91 0.39
N ALA A 411 -21.79 22.17 0.02
CA ALA A 411 -21.11 23.33 0.61
C ALA A 411 -21.45 23.48 2.10
N GLU A 412 -22.70 23.26 2.50
CA GLU A 412 -23.11 23.30 3.91
C GLU A 412 -22.40 22.21 4.73
N ALA A 413 -22.38 20.96 4.24
CA ALA A 413 -21.69 19.86 4.90
C ALA A 413 -20.18 20.10 5.01
N ALA A 414 -19.55 20.63 3.94
CA ALA A 414 -18.16 21.02 3.92
C ALA A 414 -17.85 22.13 4.94
N ALA A 415 -18.73 23.13 5.05
CA ALA A 415 -18.60 24.19 6.04
C ALA A 415 -18.76 23.66 7.48
N ALA A 416 -19.68 22.72 7.70
CA ALA A 416 -19.85 22.05 8.99
C ALA A 416 -18.58 21.26 9.37
N LEU A 417 -18.00 20.51 8.45
CA LEU A 417 -16.75 19.76 8.67
C LEU A 417 -15.57 20.68 8.99
N LYS A 418 -15.41 21.82 8.31
CA LYS A 418 -14.36 22.80 8.59
C LYS A 418 -14.46 23.40 10.00
N ARG A 419 -15.67 23.50 10.54
CA ARG A 419 -15.91 24.03 11.90
C ARG A 419 -15.88 22.95 12.97
N PHE A 420 -15.79 21.69 12.58
CA PHE A 420 -15.76 20.57 13.53
C PHE A 420 -14.49 20.62 14.38
N ASP A 421 -14.63 20.34 15.66
CA ASP A 421 -13.52 20.35 16.61
C ASP A 421 -12.91 18.95 16.74
N PHE A 422 -11.86 18.71 15.98
CA PHE A 422 -11.10 17.46 15.98
C PHE A 422 -10.28 17.34 17.27
N ARG A 423 -10.47 16.24 18.04
CA ARG A 423 -9.89 16.08 19.37
C ARG A 423 -9.35 14.68 19.61
N GLY A 424 -8.20 14.60 20.30
CA GLY A 424 -7.64 13.34 20.80
C GLY A 424 -7.60 12.24 19.76
N GLY A 425 -7.65 10.98 20.19
CA GLY A 425 -7.87 9.81 19.35
C GLY A 425 -9.30 9.28 19.53
N GLN A 426 -9.98 8.91 18.44
CA GLN A 426 -11.39 8.55 18.44
C GLN A 426 -11.61 7.08 18.14
N ASP A 427 -12.70 6.53 18.67
CA ASP A 427 -13.22 5.22 18.27
C ASP A 427 -14.07 5.36 17.00
N ASN A 428 -13.59 4.80 15.89
CA ASN A 428 -14.30 4.87 14.62
C ASN A 428 -15.41 3.82 14.48
N LEU A 429 -15.43 2.76 15.31
CA LEU A 429 -16.40 1.67 15.21
C LEU A 429 -17.87 2.11 15.36
N PRO A 430 -18.24 2.96 16.34
CA PRO A 430 -19.62 3.43 16.45
C PRO A 430 -20.10 4.19 15.22
N ALA A 431 -19.23 5.04 14.64
CA ALA A 431 -19.56 5.81 13.44
C ALA A 431 -19.67 4.91 12.20
N LEU A 432 -18.80 3.90 12.06
CA LEU A 432 -18.91 2.88 11.01
C LEU A 432 -20.18 2.04 11.14
N THR A 433 -20.57 1.70 12.36
CA THR A 433 -21.82 0.99 12.64
C THR A 433 -23.04 1.84 12.23
N ARG A 434 -23.01 3.13 12.59
CA ARG A 434 -24.07 4.07 12.19
C ARG A 434 -24.13 4.26 10.67
N ALA A 435 -22.97 4.38 10.03
CA ALA A 435 -22.90 4.48 8.58
C ALA A 435 -23.46 3.23 7.89
N TRP A 436 -23.18 2.04 8.42
CA TRP A 436 -23.74 0.80 7.93
C TRP A 436 -25.27 0.78 8.06
N GLU A 437 -25.82 1.26 9.17
CA GLU A 437 -27.28 1.36 9.37
C GLU A 437 -27.94 2.30 8.35
N ILE A 438 -27.29 3.40 8.02
CA ILE A 438 -27.78 4.34 6.99
C ILE A 438 -27.67 3.71 5.60
N ALA A 439 -26.51 3.15 5.26
CA ALA A 439 -26.20 2.63 3.95
C ALA A 439 -26.98 1.34 3.62
N SER A 440 -27.16 0.43 4.59
CA SER A 440 -27.82 -0.87 4.40
C SER A 440 -29.30 -0.80 4.04
N LYS A 441 -29.92 0.38 4.12
CA LYS A 441 -31.32 0.60 3.68
C LYS A 441 -31.47 0.50 2.16
N ASN A 442 -30.38 0.66 1.40
CA ASN A 442 -30.36 0.59 -0.06
C ASN A 442 -29.12 -0.19 -0.53
N PRO A 443 -29.29 -1.19 -1.42
CA PRO A 443 -28.21 -2.09 -1.82
C PRO A 443 -27.06 -1.40 -2.59
N ASP A 444 -27.34 -0.28 -3.28
CA ASP A 444 -26.34 0.44 -4.07
C ASP A 444 -25.59 1.52 -3.28
N SER A 445 -25.74 1.54 -1.95
CA SER A 445 -25.06 2.50 -1.10
C SER A 445 -23.62 2.10 -0.82
N VAL A 446 -22.75 3.10 -0.73
CA VAL A 446 -21.34 2.92 -0.34
C VAL A 446 -21.05 3.68 0.94
N ILE A 447 -20.10 3.17 1.72
CA ILE A 447 -19.52 3.87 2.87
C ILE A 447 -18.09 4.27 2.46
N VAL A 448 -17.74 5.53 2.62
CA VAL A 448 -16.39 6.04 2.41
C VAL A 448 -15.85 6.47 3.77
N TRP A 449 -14.95 5.68 4.32
CA TRP A 449 -14.34 5.94 5.61
C TRP A 449 -12.97 6.60 5.43
N ILE A 450 -12.84 7.83 5.90
CA ILE A 450 -11.65 8.67 5.78
C ILE A 450 -11.09 8.87 7.18
N HIS A 451 -9.89 8.36 7.41
CA HIS A 451 -9.34 8.27 8.76
C HIS A 451 -7.81 8.30 8.79
N GLU A 452 -7.27 8.62 9.95
CA GLU A 452 -5.87 8.43 10.33
C GLU A 452 -5.60 6.95 10.68
N PRO A 453 -4.33 6.53 10.87
CA PRO A 453 -4.03 5.21 11.41
C PRO A 453 -4.85 4.89 12.66
N VAL A 454 -5.37 3.65 12.74
CA VAL A 454 -6.13 3.15 13.88
C VAL A 454 -5.31 2.07 14.59
N PRO A 455 -4.35 2.46 15.43
CA PRO A 455 -3.39 1.55 16.07
C PRO A 455 -3.95 0.86 17.31
N MET A 456 -5.15 1.25 17.75
CA MET A 456 -5.81 0.71 18.93
C MET A 456 -7.28 0.43 18.64
N LEU A 457 -7.79 -0.70 19.18
CA LEU A 457 -9.21 -0.99 19.21
C LEU A 457 -9.74 -0.66 20.61
N PHE A 458 -10.81 0.11 20.67
CA PHE A 458 -11.53 0.41 21.91
C PHE A 458 -12.63 -0.62 22.17
N ASN A 459 -13.19 -1.18 21.10
CA ASN A 459 -14.27 -2.16 21.14
C ASN A 459 -14.01 -3.28 20.12
N SER A 460 -14.70 -4.44 20.29
CA SER A 460 -14.64 -5.54 19.33
C SER A 460 -15.31 -5.17 18.00
N THR A 461 -14.71 -5.61 16.90
CA THR A 461 -15.26 -5.49 15.56
C THR A 461 -16.30 -6.55 15.21
N ASP A 462 -16.57 -7.51 16.11
CA ASP A 462 -17.40 -8.69 15.83
C ASP A 462 -18.84 -8.35 15.48
N GLU A 463 -19.42 -7.30 16.08
CA GLU A 463 -20.78 -6.90 15.76
C GLU A 463 -20.85 -6.35 14.32
N LEU A 464 -19.91 -5.50 13.95
CA LEU A 464 -19.83 -4.93 12.61
C LEU A 464 -19.56 -6.02 11.56
N ARG A 465 -18.66 -6.97 11.86
CA ARG A 465 -18.41 -8.16 11.03
C ARG A 465 -19.71 -8.95 10.80
N ARG A 466 -20.42 -9.32 11.87
CA ARG A 466 -21.69 -10.08 11.78
C ARG A 466 -22.76 -9.36 10.96
N ARG A 467 -22.80 -8.03 10.97
CA ARG A 467 -23.75 -7.24 10.17
C ARG A 467 -23.49 -7.43 8.67
N TRP A 468 -22.22 -7.41 8.23
CA TRP A 468 -21.85 -7.69 6.84
C TRP A 468 -22.02 -9.16 6.46
N GLU A 469 -21.70 -10.09 7.32
CA GLU A 469 -21.90 -11.52 7.07
C GLU A 469 -23.37 -11.89 6.86
N ARG A 470 -24.28 -11.26 7.60
CA ARG A 470 -25.74 -11.46 7.43
C ARG A 470 -26.29 -10.81 6.16
N ARG A 471 -25.66 -9.79 5.63
CA ARG A 471 -26.06 -9.06 4.43
C ARG A 471 -24.85 -8.75 3.56
N PRO A 472 -24.28 -9.74 2.88
CA PRO A 472 -23.01 -9.58 2.14
C PRO A 472 -23.11 -8.57 0.97
N SER A 473 -24.30 -8.40 0.40
CA SER A 473 -24.54 -7.46 -0.70
C SER A 473 -24.88 -6.03 -0.25
N SER A 474 -24.90 -5.78 1.08
CA SER A 474 -25.18 -4.44 1.60
C SER A 474 -23.92 -3.61 1.75
N ALA A 475 -23.97 -2.37 1.31
CA ALA A 475 -23.01 -1.30 1.58
C ALA A 475 -21.51 -1.69 1.47
N HIS A 476 -20.89 -1.38 0.34
CA HIS A 476 -19.43 -1.51 0.22
C HIS A 476 -18.72 -0.43 1.02
N LEU A 477 -17.73 -0.83 1.83
CA LEU A 477 -16.85 0.09 2.55
C LEU A 477 -15.60 0.37 1.72
N PHE A 478 -15.33 1.64 1.49
CA PHE A 478 -14.06 2.14 0.95
C PHE A 478 -13.24 2.74 2.09
N ASP A 479 -12.16 2.05 2.44
CA ASP A 479 -11.23 2.43 3.50
C ASP A 479 -10.16 3.36 2.92
N LEU A 480 -10.26 4.66 3.22
CA LEU A 480 -9.33 5.70 2.80
C LEU A 480 -8.53 6.22 4.00
N GLN A 481 -7.37 5.63 4.23
CA GLN A 481 -6.46 6.04 5.28
C GLN A 481 -5.59 7.23 4.83
N THR A 482 -5.60 8.33 5.58
CA THR A 482 -4.94 9.60 5.21
C THR A 482 -3.44 9.60 5.44
N ARG A 483 -2.95 8.87 6.43
CA ARG A 483 -1.52 8.63 6.69
C ARG A 483 -1.24 7.15 6.81
N ARG A 484 0.04 6.79 6.71
CA ARG A 484 0.51 5.41 6.90
C ARG A 484 0.42 5.01 8.35
N GLY A 485 0.23 3.73 8.61
CA GLY A 485 0.19 3.17 9.95
C GLY A 485 -0.79 2.02 10.07
N ALA A 486 -0.84 1.41 11.24
CA ALA A 486 -1.69 0.27 11.52
C ALA A 486 -3.18 0.64 11.40
N ASN A 487 -3.98 -0.28 10.85
CA ASN A 487 -5.44 -0.19 10.84
C ASN A 487 -6.03 -1.46 11.42
N LEU A 488 -6.12 -1.52 12.75
CA LEU A 488 -6.61 -2.70 13.45
C LEU A 488 -8.08 -2.98 13.18
N ILE A 489 -8.89 -2.00 12.78
CA ILE A 489 -10.29 -2.23 12.40
C ILE A 489 -10.35 -3.07 11.12
N THR A 490 -9.69 -2.65 10.04
CA THR A 490 -9.70 -3.42 8.79
C THR A 490 -8.89 -4.72 8.88
N GLU A 491 -7.82 -4.76 9.68
CA GLU A 491 -7.09 -6.00 9.96
C GLU A 491 -8.01 -7.04 10.63
N ASN A 492 -8.79 -6.64 11.63
CA ASN A 492 -9.76 -7.52 12.29
C ASN A 492 -10.98 -7.83 11.42
N LEU A 493 -11.34 -6.99 10.46
CA LEU A 493 -12.39 -7.24 9.48
C LEU A 493 -11.86 -7.93 8.22
N SER A 494 -10.63 -8.41 8.21
CA SER A 494 -10.06 -9.17 7.09
C SER A 494 -10.95 -10.36 6.72
N GLY A 495 -11.14 -10.58 5.41
CA GLY A 495 -12.06 -11.59 4.88
C GLY A 495 -13.51 -11.11 4.68
N VAL A 496 -13.89 -9.91 5.10
CA VAL A 496 -15.17 -9.31 4.74
C VAL A 496 -15.07 -8.75 3.32
N ALA A 497 -15.74 -9.40 2.37
CA ALA A 497 -15.66 -9.07 0.92
C ALA A 497 -16.13 -7.64 0.57
N ALA A 498 -16.96 -7.03 1.42
CA ALA A 498 -17.47 -5.67 1.22
C ALA A 498 -16.44 -4.57 1.51
N ILE A 499 -15.26 -4.89 2.07
CA ILE A 499 -14.26 -3.90 2.46
C ILE A 499 -13.22 -3.76 1.35
N ASN A 500 -13.13 -2.55 0.80
CA ASN A 500 -12.19 -2.17 -0.24
C ASN A 500 -11.20 -1.16 0.31
N ARG A 501 -9.94 -1.54 0.49
CA ARG A 501 -8.88 -0.60 0.81
C ARG A 501 -8.59 0.28 -0.39
N VAL A 502 -8.61 1.59 -0.19
CA VAL A 502 -8.24 2.57 -1.22
C VAL A 502 -6.74 2.79 -1.13
N THR A 503 -6.00 2.20 -2.06
CA THR A 503 -4.57 2.44 -2.13
C THR A 503 -4.33 3.90 -2.49
N ARG A 504 -3.66 4.64 -1.62
CA ARG A 504 -3.39 6.07 -1.81
C ARG A 504 -2.49 6.30 -3.02
N MET A 505 -2.93 7.21 -3.87
CA MET A 505 -2.25 7.62 -5.09
C MET A 505 -2.01 9.13 -5.15
N GLY A 506 -2.55 9.84 -4.17
CA GLY A 506 -2.46 11.27 -3.98
C GLY A 506 -2.84 11.63 -2.54
N ASP A 507 -3.19 12.88 -2.33
CA ASP A 507 -3.77 13.30 -1.06
C ASP A 507 -5.23 12.82 -0.90
N ALA A 508 -5.80 12.97 0.29
CA ALA A 508 -7.17 12.51 0.57
C ALA A 508 -8.21 13.17 -0.36
N SER A 509 -7.99 14.41 -0.78
CA SER A 509 -8.91 15.12 -1.67
C SER A 509 -8.86 14.59 -3.11
N GLU A 510 -7.70 14.19 -3.59
CA GLU A 510 -7.55 13.56 -4.90
C GLU A 510 -8.20 12.18 -4.92
N GLU A 511 -8.01 11.39 -3.86
CA GLU A 511 -8.63 10.09 -3.74
C GLU A 511 -10.16 10.18 -3.68
N LEU A 512 -10.70 11.16 -2.95
CA LEU A 512 -12.13 11.43 -2.94
C LEU A 512 -12.66 11.79 -4.32
N ARG A 513 -11.97 12.67 -5.06
CA ARG A 513 -12.38 13.02 -6.44
C ARG A 513 -12.34 11.79 -7.37
N ARG A 514 -11.36 10.89 -7.21
CA ARG A 514 -11.31 9.62 -7.93
C ARG A 514 -12.46 8.69 -7.55
N LEU A 515 -12.80 8.58 -6.26
CA LEU A 515 -13.97 7.83 -5.82
C LEU A 515 -15.27 8.42 -6.37
N PHE A 516 -15.42 9.75 -6.38
CA PHE A 516 -16.58 10.40 -6.98
C PHE A 516 -16.73 10.08 -8.48
N SER A 517 -15.62 10.03 -9.22
CA SER A 517 -15.66 9.63 -10.63
C SER A 517 -16.14 8.18 -10.83
N ARG A 518 -15.96 7.31 -9.83
CA ARG A 518 -16.45 5.92 -9.85
C ARG A 518 -17.94 5.80 -9.50
N PHE A 519 -18.45 6.67 -8.63
CA PHE A 519 -19.82 6.60 -8.10
C PHE A 519 -20.81 7.52 -8.83
N GLY A 520 -20.32 8.54 -9.53
CA GLY A 520 -21.15 9.53 -10.22
C GLY A 520 -21.68 9.00 -11.56
N GLY A 521 -23.00 9.05 -11.77
CA GLY A 521 -23.61 8.77 -13.06
C GLY A 521 -23.13 9.76 -14.13
N GLY A 522 -22.69 9.25 -15.28
CA GLY A 522 -22.20 10.05 -16.42
C GLY A 522 -20.70 10.03 -16.64
N SER A 523 -19.90 9.52 -15.71
CA SER A 523 -18.49 9.22 -16.00
C SER A 523 -18.39 7.89 -16.75
N ARG A 524 -17.68 7.88 -17.88
CA ARG A 524 -17.32 6.64 -18.56
C ARG A 524 -16.32 5.90 -17.68
N GLN A 525 -16.74 4.83 -17.06
CA GLN A 525 -15.84 3.87 -16.41
C GLN A 525 -15.42 2.81 -17.42
N PHE A 526 -14.29 2.16 -17.15
CA PHE A 526 -13.84 1.04 -17.95
C PHE A 526 -14.04 -0.26 -17.16
N THR A 527 -14.68 -1.23 -17.80
CA THR A 527 -14.74 -2.60 -17.30
C THR A 527 -13.62 -3.38 -17.94
N VAL A 528 -12.79 -4.01 -17.12
CA VAL A 528 -11.71 -4.88 -17.56
C VAL A 528 -12.10 -6.31 -17.22
N THR A 529 -12.35 -7.14 -18.24
CA THR A 529 -12.67 -8.55 -18.09
C THR A 529 -11.51 -9.40 -18.60
N ARG A 530 -11.18 -10.47 -17.87
CA ARG A 530 -10.12 -11.42 -18.25
C ARG A 530 -10.69 -12.82 -18.31
N ALA A 531 -10.31 -13.56 -19.35
CA ALA A 531 -10.74 -14.95 -19.55
C ALA A 531 -9.60 -15.81 -20.06
N LYS A 532 -9.62 -17.09 -19.67
CA LYS A 532 -8.75 -18.14 -20.22
C LYS A 532 -9.52 -18.92 -21.26
N LEU A 533 -8.96 -19.07 -22.44
CA LEU A 533 -9.56 -19.73 -23.58
C LEU A 533 -8.69 -20.91 -24.06
N PRO A 534 -9.28 -22.00 -24.60
CA PRO A 534 -8.53 -23.16 -25.06
C PRO A 534 -7.71 -22.92 -26.34
N GLY A 535 -7.87 -21.77 -26.98
CA GLY A 535 -7.17 -21.39 -28.20
C GLY A 535 -7.42 -19.91 -28.55
N MET A 536 -6.79 -19.47 -29.63
CA MET A 536 -7.00 -18.11 -30.15
C MET A 536 -8.46 -17.89 -30.51
N PRO A 537 -9.06 -16.73 -30.13
CA PRO A 537 -10.38 -16.36 -30.60
C PRO A 537 -10.41 -16.35 -32.14
N GLN A 538 -11.41 -16.98 -32.73
CA GLN A 538 -11.64 -16.91 -34.17
C GLN A 538 -11.99 -15.45 -34.54
N GLY A 539 -11.26 -14.89 -35.50
CA GLY A 539 -11.40 -13.50 -35.88
C GLY A 539 -10.61 -12.56 -34.97
N THR A 540 -9.28 -12.58 -35.06
CA THR A 540 -8.44 -11.49 -34.55
C THR A 540 -8.79 -10.23 -35.33
N SER A 541 -9.71 -9.44 -34.76
CA SER A 541 -10.06 -8.13 -35.32
C SER A 541 -8.87 -7.18 -35.17
N SER A 542 -8.82 -6.15 -35.98
CA SER A 542 -7.77 -5.11 -35.97
C SER A 542 -7.62 -4.39 -34.62
N ASP A 543 -8.55 -4.64 -33.68
CA ASP A 543 -8.62 -4.09 -32.33
C ASP A 543 -8.00 -5.00 -31.25
N SER A 544 -7.42 -6.16 -31.64
CA SER A 544 -6.78 -7.12 -30.75
C SER A 544 -5.27 -7.10 -30.86
N LYS A 545 -4.57 -7.03 -29.73
CA LYS A 545 -3.10 -6.90 -29.62
C LYS A 545 -2.51 -7.98 -28.73
N GLU A 546 -1.40 -8.58 -29.18
CA GLU A 546 -0.59 -9.43 -28.29
C GLU A 546 0.16 -8.57 -27.26
N THR A 547 0.13 -9.03 -26.00
CA THR A 547 0.78 -8.35 -24.87
C THR A 547 1.71 -9.30 -24.11
N SER A 548 2.34 -8.78 -23.06
CA SER A 548 3.27 -9.52 -22.21
C SER A 548 2.61 -10.70 -21.50
N LYS A 549 3.39 -11.77 -21.28
CA LYS A 549 3.00 -12.95 -20.48
C LYS A 549 2.57 -12.63 -19.06
N HIS A 550 2.87 -11.42 -18.55
CA HIS A 550 2.38 -10.93 -17.27
C HIS A 550 0.85 -10.81 -17.20
N LEU A 551 0.15 -10.71 -18.35
CA LEU A 551 -1.31 -10.74 -18.39
C LEU A 551 -1.87 -12.04 -17.77
N ALA A 552 -1.20 -13.18 -17.97
CA ALA A 552 -1.62 -14.46 -17.37
C ALA A 552 -1.57 -14.42 -15.83
N ARG A 553 -0.60 -13.71 -15.26
CA ARG A 553 -0.52 -13.51 -13.81
C ARG A 553 -1.64 -12.62 -13.26
N LEU A 554 -2.02 -11.56 -13.99
CA LEU A 554 -3.17 -10.74 -13.61
C LEU A 554 -4.50 -11.51 -13.69
N TRP A 555 -4.67 -12.35 -14.72
CA TRP A 555 -5.83 -13.23 -14.80
C TRP A 555 -5.87 -14.18 -13.59
N ALA A 556 -4.77 -14.87 -13.31
CA ALA A 556 -4.71 -15.81 -12.20
C ALA A 556 -4.94 -15.13 -10.84
N SER A 557 -4.37 -13.94 -10.62
CA SER A 557 -4.62 -13.16 -9.41
C SER A 557 -6.11 -12.81 -9.23
N GLY A 558 -6.79 -12.44 -10.32
CA GLY A 558 -8.23 -12.19 -10.31
C GLY A 558 -9.05 -13.45 -10.00
N GLU A 559 -8.69 -14.61 -10.57
CA GLU A 559 -9.36 -15.89 -10.27
C GLU A 559 -9.11 -16.35 -8.84
N VAL A 560 -7.88 -16.19 -8.32
CA VAL A 560 -7.57 -16.45 -6.89
C VAL A 560 -8.47 -15.61 -5.99
N THR A 561 -8.62 -14.33 -6.29
CA THR A 561 -9.49 -13.43 -5.51
C THR A 561 -10.95 -13.91 -5.54
N LYS A 562 -11.46 -14.30 -6.71
CA LYS A 562 -12.83 -14.84 -6.84
C LYS A 562 -13.04 -16.13 -6.03
N LEU A 563 -12.07 -17.05 -6.08
CA LEU A 563 -12.12 -18.30 -5.32
C LEU A 563 -12.08 -18.04 -3.80
N LEU A 564 -11.26 -17.09 -3.34
CA LEU A 564 -11.21 -16.72 -1.93
C LEU A 564 -12.54 -16.12 -1.43
N LEU A 565 -13.26 -15.38 -2.27
CA LEU A 565 -14.57 -14.83 -1.93
C LEU A 565 -15.66 -15.89 -1.73
N LEU A 566 -15.50 -17.10 -2.27
CA LEU A 566 -16.43 -18.21 -2.04
C LEU A 566 -16.32 -18.77 -0.61
N GLY A 567 -15.15 -18.67 0.03
CA GLY A 567 -14.93 -18.95 1.46
C GLY A 567 -14.96 -20.44 1.85
N ASP A 568 -15.19 -21.37 0.91
CA ASP A 568 -15.16 -22.79 1.19
C ASP A 568 -13.75 -23.39 1.02
N LYS A 569 -13.51 -24.55 1.64
CA LYS A 569 -12.20 -25.20 1.63
C LYS A 569 -11.75 -25.61 0.23
N GLN A 570 -12.65 -26.12 -0.61
CA GLN A 570 -12.34 -26.58 -1.95
C GLN A 570 -11.88 -25.41 -2.83
N SER A 571 -12.56 -24.28 -2.74
CA SER A 571 -12.19 -23.03 -3.43
C SER A 571 -10.86 -22.48 -2.92
N SER A 572 -10.59 -22.55 -1.61
CA SER A 572 -9.31 -22.13 -1.02
C SER A 572 -8.15 -23.02 -1.52
N ASP A 573 -8.33 -24.33 -1.56
CA ASP A 573 -7.33 -25.28 -2.08
C ASP A 573 -7.07 -25.07 -3.58
N ALA A 574 -8.12 -24.76 -4.36
CA ALA A 574 -8.00 -24.43 -5.77
C ALA A 574 -7.26 -23.10 -5.98
N ALA A 575 -7.58 -22.08 -5.17
CA ALA A 575 -6.92 -20.77 -5.18
C ALA A 575 -5.42 -20.89 -4.87
N MET A 576 -5.05 -21.68 -3.85
CA MET A 576 -3.66 -21.94 -3.48
C MET A 576 -2.88 -22.61 -4.61
N LYS A 577 -3.44 -23.67 -5.21
CA LYS A 577 -2.82 -24.35 -6.35
C LYS A 577 -2.64 -23.42 -7.54
N LEU A 578 -3.64 -22.59 -7.85
CA LEU A 578 -3.57 -21.64 -8.94
C LEU A 578 -2.49 -20.58 -8.67
N ALA A 579 -2.46 -20.00 -7.46
CA ALA A 579 -1.47 -19.00 -7.07
C ALA A 579 -0.04 -19.56 -7.14
N THR A 580 0.19 -20.78 -6.65
CA THR A 580 1.50 -21.44 -6.72
C THR A 580 1.93 -21.70 -8.17
N ASN A 581 1.02 -22.21 -9.01
CA ASN A 581 1.32 -22.50 -10.42
C ASN A 581 1.70 -21.24 -11.21
N TYR A 582 1.00 -20.12 -10.97
CA TYR A 582 1.27 -18.83 -11.63
C TYR A 582 2.33 -17.98 -10.92
N GLN A 583 2.96 -18.52 -9.86
CA GLN A 583 4.04 -17.86 -9.11
C GLN A 583 3.58 -16.51 -8.52
N LEU A 584 2.52 -16.53 -7.72
CA LEU A 584 1.93 -15.33 -7.13
C LEU A 584 2.04 -15.38 -5.61
N VAL A 585 2.34 -14.24 -5.00
CA VAL A 585 2.19 -14.02 -3.55
C VAL A 585 0.77 -13.55 -3.28
N THR A 586 0.02 -14.36 -2.55
CA THR A 586 -1.39 -14.11 -2.20
C THR A 586 -1.60 -14.35 -0.70
N PRO A 587 -2.76 -14.09 -0.12
CA PRO A 587 -3.02 -14.43 1.29
C PRO A 587 -2.78 -15.91 1.64
N LEU A 588 -2.85 -16.83 0.65
CA LEU A 588 -2.62 -18.26 0.82
C LEU A 588 -1.19 -18.71 0.49
N THR A 589 -0.42 -17.90 -0.23
CA THR A 589 0.89 -18.27 -0.74
C THR A 589 1.94 -17.22 -0.40
N GLY A 590 3.20 -17.66 -0.24
CA GLY A 590 4.37 -16.81 -0.08
C GLY A 590 5.45 -17.15 -1.09
N ALA A 591 6.40 -16.24 -1.26
CA ALA A 591 7.62 -16.47 -2.01
C ALA A 591 8.81 -16.51 -1.04
N VAL A 592 9.65 -17.55 -1.14
CA VAL A 592 10.86 -17.69 -0.34
C VAL A 592 12.05 -17.95 -1.24
N ALA A 593 13.06 -17.09 -1.14
CA ALA A 593 14.36 -17.29 -1.79
C ALA A 593 15.35 -17.81 -0.77
N LEU A 594 16.03 -18.91 -1.11
CA LEU A 594 17.01 -19.60 -0.27
C LEU A 594 18.39 -19.58 -0.95
N GLU A 595 19.43 -19.75 -0.15
CA GLU A 595 20.82 -19.66 -0.62
C GLU A 595 21.23 -20.86 -1.48
N THR A 596 20.85 -22.10 -1.09
CA THR A 596 21.32 -23.33 -1.73
C THR A 596 20.20 -24.25 -2.17
N GLN A 597 20.49 -25.09 -3.19
CA GLN A 597 19.54 -26.06 -3.71
C GLN A 597 19.15 -27.13 -2.66
N GLU A 598 20.09 -27.49 -1.76
CA GLU A 598 19.80 -28.44 -0.67
C GLU A 598 18.77 -27.88 0.32
N GLN A 599 18.79 -26.56 0.57
CA GLN A 599 17.78 -25.91 1.42
C GLN A 599 16.37 -26.02 0.79
N TYR A 600 16.24 -25.79 -0.53
CA TYR A 600 14.97 -25.99 -1.24
C TYR A 600 14.51 -27.44 -1.17
N GLN A 601 15.40 -28.41 -1.39
CA GLN A 601 15.08 -29.84 -1.32
C GLN A 601 14.61 -30.26 0.06
N ARG A 602 15.30 -29.81 1.13
CA ARG A 602 14.92 -30.10 2.53
C ARG A 602 13.56 -29.53 2.89
N ALA A 603 13.24 -28.34 2.36
CA ALA A 603 11.92 -27.72 2.54
C ALA A 603 10.84 -28.32 1.61
N GLY A 604 11.21 -29.21 0.68
CA GLY A 604 10.31 -29.74 -0.34
C GLY A 604 9.80 -28.65 -1.27
N LEU A 605 10.64 -27.67 -1.60
CA LEU A 605 10.34 -26.55 -2.47
C LEU A 605 11.11 -26.65 -3.79
N GLU A 606 10.54 -26.09 -4.85
CA GLU A 606 11.20 -25.97 -6.14
C GLU A 606 11.31 -24.49 -6.52
N PRO A 607 12.53 -23.96 -6.70
CA PRO A 607 12.70 -22.57 -7.15
C PRO A 607 12.21 -22.43 -8.59
N VAL A 608 11.78 -21.22 -8.92
CA VAL A 608 11.40 -20.86 -10.28
C VAL A 608 12.62 -21.00 -11.21
N LYS A 609 12.42 -21.57 -12.40
CA LYS A 609 13.50 -21.66 -13.39
C LYS A 609 13.84 -20.28 -13.93
N SER A 610 15.12 -19.92 -13.93
CA SER A 610 15.61 -18.68 -14.51
C SER A 610 15.13 -18.55 -15.96
N GLY A 611 14.62 -17.38 -16.36
CA GLY A 611 14.10 -17.10 -17.70
C GLY A 611 12.61 -17.40 -17.91
N THR A 612 11.88 -17.96 -16.94
CA THR A 612 10.41 -18.11 -17.03
C THR A 612 9.67 -16.80 -16.82
N VAL A 613 10.29 -15.84 -16.15
CA VAL A 613 9.78 -14.47 -15.98
C VAL A 613 10.50 -13.57 -16.98
N PRO A 614 9.77 -12.85 -17.86
CA PRO A 614 10.39 -11.83 -18.69
C PRO A 614 11.09 -10.79 -17.80
N THR A 615 12.38 -10.62 -17.98
CA THR A 615 13.17 -9.62 -17.25
C THR A 615 13.26 -8.33 -18.06
N ILE A 616 13.44 -7.24 -17.37
CA ILE A 616 13.82 -5.97 -17.99
C ILE A 616 15.34 -5.95 -18.01
N PRO A 617 16.00 -5.92 -19.21
CA PRO A 617 17.46 -5.88 -19.29
C PRO A 617 18.01 -4.69 -18.50
N GLU A 618 18.97 -4.93 -17.62
CA GLU A 618 19.63 -3.84 -16.90
C GLU A 618 20.39 -2.96 -17.93
N PRO A 619 20.35 -1.62 -17.83
CA PRO A 619 21.09 -0.75 -18.76
C PRO A 619 22.58 -1.04 -18.81
N GLU A 620 23.15 -1.59 -17.74
CA GLU A 620 24.55 -2.03 -17.67
C GLU A 620 24.82 -3.23 -18.57
N GLU A 621 23.86 -4.14 -18.75
CA GLU A 621 23.97 -5.27 -19.66
C GLU A 621 24.02 -4.81 -21.12
N TRP A 622 23.26 -3.77 -21.49
CA TRP A 622 23.34 -3.15 -22.79
C TRP A 622 24.69 -2.51 -23.04
N LEU A 623 25.27 -1.85 -22.04
CA LEU A 623 26.58 -1.23 -22.12
C LEU A 623 27.68 -2.27 -22.28
N LEU A 624 27.59 -3.42 -21.59
CA LEU A 624 28.47 -4.57 -21.73
C LEU A 624 28.31 -5.23 -23.12
N MET A 625 27.08 -5.39 -23.63
CA MET A 625 26.85 -5.91 -24.97
C MET A 625 27.40 -4.99 -26.04
N PHE A 626 27.19 -3.67 -25.91
CA PHE A 626 27.75 -2.68 -26.85
C PHE A 626 29.29 -2.67 -26.81
N SER A 627 29.88 -2.74 -25.62
CA SER A 627 31.35 -2.81 -25.49
C SER A 627 31.91 -4.11 -26.06
N ALA A 628 31.24 -5.26 -25.84
CA ALA A 628 31.62 -6.53 -26.44
C ALA A 628 31.48 -6.51 -27.98
N LEU A 629 30.42 -5.91 -28.52
CA LEU A 629 30.26 -5.71 -29.96
C LEU A 629 31.31 -4.80 -30.56
N LEU A 630 31.70 -3.73 -29.86
CA LEU A 630 32.78 -2.84 -30.29
C LEU A 630 34.13 -3.57 -30.31
N VAL A 631 34.44 -4.36 -29.29
CA VAL A 631 35.65 -5.19 -29.21
C VAL A 631 35.67 -6.23 -30.33
N LEU A 632 34.55 -6.94 -30.56
CA LEU A 632 34.43 -7.89 -31.66
C LEU A 632 34.57 -7.23 -33.02
N SER A 633 33.94 -6.08 -33.24
CA SER A 633 34.07 -5.29 -34.46
C SER A 633 35.51 -4.84 -34.71
N TRP A 634 36.22 -4.41 -33.66
CA TRP A 634 37.62 -4.03 -33.71
C TRP A 634 38.55 -5.21 -34.04
N ILE A 635 38.28 -6.41 -33.44
CA ILE A 635 39.03 -7.64 -33.73
C ILE A 635 38.84 -8.08 -35.17
N LEU A 636 37.59 -8.03 -35.68
CA LEU A 636 37.26 -8.38 -37.06
C LEU A 636 37.88 -7.38 -38.05
N PHE A 637 37.88 -6.09 -37.71
CA PHE A 637 38.54 -5.05 -38.51
C PHE A 637 40.07 -5.25 -38.57
N ARG A 638 40.71 -5.53 -37.43
CA ARG A 638 42.17 -5.86 -37.40
C ARG A 638 42.50 -7.09 -38.22
N ARG A 639 41.66 -8.15 -38.19
CA ARG A 639 41.91 -9.37 -38.99
C ARG A 639 41.80 -9.09 -40.51
N ARG A 640 40.92 -8.20 -40.94
CA ARG A 640 40.80 -7.83 -42.35
C ARG A 640 42.04 -7.06 -42.86
N PHE A 641 42.66 -6.28 -42.03
CA PHE A 641 43.90 -5.56 -42.42
C PHE A 641 45.16 -6.41 -42.26
N ALA A 642 45.15 -7.44 -41.46
CA ALA A 642 46.27 -8.37 -41.32
C ALA A 642 46.35 -9.42 -42.48
N CYS A 643 45.27 -9.68 -43.20
CA CYS A 643 45.21 -10.56 -44.38
C CYS A 643 45.44 -9.85 -45.72
N GLY A 644 45.66 -8.54 -45.71
CA GLY A 644 45.92 -7.74 -46.95
C GLY A 644 47.40 -7.36 -47.14
N ALA A 645 48.33 -7.91 -46.38
CA ALA A 645 49.76 -7.65 -46.45
C ALA A 645 50.55 -8.96 -46.67
N VAL A 646 50.18 -9.76 -47.69
CA VAL A 646 51.06 -10.80 -48.29
C VAL A 646 50.98 -10.64 -49.78
#